data_bcfd4272e3e7c4af49ac49982ea13253
#
_entry.id   bcfd4272e3e7c4af49ac49982ea13253
#
_cell.length_a   1.000
_cell.length_b   1.000
_cell.length_c   1.000
_cell.angle_alpha   90.00
_cell.angle_beta   90.00
_cell.angle_gamma   90.00
#
_symmetry.space_group_name_H-M   'P 1'
#
loop_
_entity.id
_entity.type
_entity.pdbx_description
1 polymer ?
#
loop_
_entity_poly.entity_id
_entity_poly.type
_entity_poly.pdbx_seq_one_letter_code
_entity_poly.pdbx_strand_id
1 'polypeptide(L)'
;MSELSPEGAERYDVFAVQEKWLPVWDERAPFQAGQPGDPRPKKYVLDMFPYPSGDLHMGHAEAYAMGDIPARYWFLKGYDVLHPIGWDAFGLPAENAAIKRGADPAAWTYENIATQKASMRRYACSFDWDRVLNTCDPEYYHWNQWLFLQMFERGLAYRKPSNVNWCPNCQTVLANEQVVGGLCERCDTAVTKKKLTQWYFRITDYADRLLDDMTELEGQWPDKVLSMQRNWIGRSTGAEVNFVVEGRAEPITVYTTRPDTLFGATFFVVAADSDLAAELASEASPEVQAAFDAYLEEVKATADIDRLATDRPKTGVFLNRFAINPVNDERLPIYAAEYVLSDYGTGAIMAVPAHDQRDLDFARAFDLPVRVVVETDLDDPATSGVATPGDGVLINSGSLNGLGKSEAIAKITAELQTQGRGQTAKNYRLRDWLISRQRYWGTPIPIIHCPDCGEVPVPAQQLPLVLPSSEGLDLSPKGTSPLGGATDWVNVACPRCAQPAKRDTDTMDTFVDSSWYFLRFLSPQRDDVAFDLEQAKQWMPVDQYVGGVTHAILHLLYARFFTKVLYDLGMVPVVEPFARLLNQGMVQMDGSTMSKSRGNLVRLSDELQSHGVDAIRLTMVFAGPPEDDIDWADVSPSGSAKFLARAWRLSGEVSSPVGADISQGDLALRRITHRVIDEVETAITTSRFNVAVARTMELVNAIRKAVDTGCGPADPAEREAVEATAVMLSLFAPYTAEDMWERLGHEPCIALTNFPVVDPALLVQDFVTCVVQISGKVRERLEVPPTISADELKELALSNATVLAALEGQEIRTVIVREPKLVNIVPVA
;
A
#
# COMPACT_ATOMS: atom_id res chain seq x y z
N MET A 1 -2.79 17.60 -52.24
CA MET A 1 -1.59 17.11 -52.90
C MET A 1 -1.15 15.91 -52.05
N SER A 2 -1.35 14.73 -52.60
CA SER A 2 -1.00 13.46 -51.96
C SER A 2 0.52 13.29 -52.06
N GLU A 3 1.21 13.35 -50.91
CA GLU A 3 2.62 12.94 -50.82
C GLU A 3 2.68 11.42 -51.01
N LEU A 4 3.25 11.01 -52.11
CA LEU A 4 3.61 9.64 -52.43
C LEU A 4 4.69 9.18 -51.44
N SER A 5 4.35 8.20 -50.59
CA SER A 5 5.32 7.41 -49.85
C SER A 5 6.20 6.65 -50.88
N PRO A 6 7.53 6.48 -50.64
CA PRO A 6 8.38 5.68 -51.52
C PRO A 6 7.85 4.25 -51.56
N GLU A 7 7.54 3.77 -52.74
CA GLU A 7 7.16 2.39 -53.00
C GLU A 7 8.30 1.46 -52.54
N GLY A 8 8.03 0.64 -51.50
CA GLY A 8 8.92 -0.42 -51.03
C GLY A 8 9.32 -0.38 -49.56
N ALA A 9 8.98 0.65 -48.78
CA ALA A 9 9.28 0.65 -47.34
C ALA A 9 8.30 -0.27 -46.59
N GLU A 10 8.82 -1.31 -45.97
CA GLU A 10 8.06 -2.23 -45.12
C GLU A 10 7.33 -1.46 -44.00
N ARG A 11 6.03 -1.71 -43.84
CA ARG A 11 5.20 -1.00 -42.89
C ARG A 11 5.15 -1.78 -41.58
N TYR A 12 5.51 -1.14 -40.47
CA TYR A 12 5.29 -1.70 -39.14
C TYR A 12 3.80 -1.96 -38.89
N ASP A 13 3.46 -3.23 -38.65
CA ASP A 13 2.12 -3.69 -38.28
C ASP A 13 2.16 -4.29 -36.88
N VAL A 14 1.70 -3.50 -35.89
CA VAL A 14 1.73 -3.89 -34.47
C VAL A 14 0.93 -5.15 -34.21
N PHE A 15 -0.16 -5.39 -34.93
CA PHE A 15 -1.01 -6.56 -34.67
C PHE A 15 -0.39 -7.83 -35.26
N ALA A 16 0.18 -7.76 -36.48
CA ALA A 16 0.91 -8.88 -37.05
C ALA A 16 2.12 -9.28 -36.18
N VAL A 17 2.83 -8.32 -35.62
CA VAL A 17 3.94 -8.57 -34.69
C VAL A 17 3.46 -9.27 -33.41
N GLN A 18 2.33 -8.85 -32.85
CA GLN A 18 1.75 -9.49 -31.67
C GLN A 18 1.29 -10.94 -31.94
N GLU A 19 0.61 -11.16 -33.06
CA GLU A 19 0.16 -12.50 -33.46
C GLU A 19 1.33 -13.46 -33.72
N LYS A 20 2.46 -12.95 -34.19
CA LYS A 20 3.67 -13.72 -34.40
C LYS A 20 4.33 -14.17 -33.10
N TRP A 21 4.52 -13.27 -32.13
CA TRP A 21 5.40 -13.51 -30.99
C TRP A 21 4.73 -14.19 -29.79
N LEU A 22 3.45 -13.94 -29.57
CA LEU A 22 2.76 -14.56 -28.43
C LEU A 22 2.85 -16.10 -28.41
N PRO A 23 2.58 -16.81 -29.54
CA PRO A 23 2.74 -18.27 -29.58
C PRO A 23 4.18 -18.74 -29.35
N VAL A 24 5.17 -17.99 -29.81
CA VAL A 24 6.60 -18.32 -29.62
C VAL A 24 6.98 -18.25 -28.14
N TRP A 25 6.50 -17.23 -27.44
CA TRP A 25 6.74 -17.13 -26.00
C TRP A 25 5.96 -18.18 -25.19
N ASP A 26 4.76 -18.54 -25.62
CA ASP A 26 4.00 -19.63 -24.99
C ASP A 26 4.72 -20.97 -25.13
N GLU A 27 5.35 -21.25 -26.28
CA GLU A 27 6.13 -22.48 -26.50
C GLU A 27 7.48 -22.48 -25.74
N ARG A 28 8.20 -21.36 -25.77
CA ARG A 28 9.55 -21.28 -25.18
C ARG A 28 9.55 -21.03 -23.69
N ALA A 29 8.46 -20.52 -23.12
CA ALA A 29 8.28 -20.21 -21.70
C ALA A 29 9.53 -19.56 -21.04
N PRO A 30 10.04 -18.40 -21.56
CA PRO A 30 11.35 -17.87 -21.18
C PRO A 30 11.44 -17.37 -19.73
N PHE A 31 10.29 -17.22 -19.05
CA PHE A 31 10.19 -16.63 -17.70
C PHE A 31 9.96 -17.65 -16.59
N GLN A 32 10.21 -18.92 -16.81
CA GLN A 32 10.13 -19.92 -15.76
C GLN A 32 11.24 -19.75 -14.73
N ALA A 33 10.88 -19.71 -13.45
CA ALA A 33 11.78 -19.51 -12.33
C ALA A 33 12.04 -20.79 -11.51
N GLY A 34 13.18 -20.81 -10.80
CA GLY A 34 13.47 -21.83 -9.80
C GLY A 34 13.69 -23.21 -10.38
N GLN A 35 14.25 -23.31 -11.59
CA GLN A 35 14.59 -24.60 -12.19
C GLN A 35 15.62 -25.35 -11.33
N PRO A 36 15.47 -26.68 -11.12
CA PRO A 36 16.39 -27.44 -10.32
C PRO A 36 17.84 -27.30 -10.83
N GLY A 37 18.75 -26.91 -9.95
CA GLY A 37 20.18 -26.76 -10.28
C GLY A 37 20.57 -25.45 -10.95
N ASP A 38 19.66 -24.50 -11.09
CA ASP A 38 19.95 -23.16 -11.61
C ASP A 38 20.87 -22.38 -10.65
N PRO A 39 22.13 -22.05 -11.08
CA PRO A 39 23.10 -21.38 -10.23
C PRO A 39 22.91 -19.87 -10.16
N ARG A 40 22.01 -19.30 -10.96
CA ARG A 40 21.79 -17.83 -11.00
C ARG A 40 21.32 -17.31 -9.66
N PRO A 41 21.76 -16.09 -9.26
CA PRO A 41 21.24 -15.45 -8.06
C PRO A 41 19.72 -15.15 -8.23
N LYS A 42 18.99 -15.21 -7.12
CA LYS A 42 17.54 -15.11 -7.12
C LYS A 42 17.07 -13.68 -7.02
N LYS A 43 15.95 -13.39 -7.68
CA LYS A 43 15.18 -12.15 -7.55
C LYS A 43 13.69 -12.45 -7.56
N TYR A 44 12.97 -11.87 -6.64
CA TYR A 44 11.52 -12.01 -6.53
C TYR A 44 10.83 -10.68 -6.79
N VAL A 45 10.11 -10.58 -7.90
CA VAL A 45 9.24 -9.45 -8.24
C VAL A 45 7.80 -9.90 -8.08
N LEU A 46 6.98 -9.06 -7.48
CA LEU A 46 5.58 -9.39 -7.25
C LEU A 46 4.69 -8.17 -7.47
N ASP A 47 3.68 -8.34 -8.29
CA ASP A 47 2.56 -7.41 -8.45
C ASP A 47 1.40 -7.83 -7.54
N MET A 48 0.65 -6.86 -7.01
CA MET A 48 -0.59 -7.17 -6.32
C MET A 48 -1.55 -7.84 -7.30
N PHE A 49 -2.02 -9.03 -6.94
CA PHE A 49 -2.91 -9.80 -7.78
C PHE A 49 -4.33 -9.20 -7.81
N PRO A 50 -5.07 -9.35 -8.92
CA PRO A 50 -6.37 -8.71 -9.09
C PRO A 50 -7.51 -9.50 -8.48
N TYR A 51 -8.63 -8.81 -8.22
CA TYR A 51 -9.92 -9.42 -7.99
C TYR A 51 -10.59 -9.81 -9.31
N PRO A 52 -11.09 -11.04 -9.47
CA PRO A 52 -11.79 -11.48 -10.70
C PRO A 52 -13.24 -11.01 -10.74
N SER A 53 -13.48 -9.71 -10.64
CA SER A 53 -14.80 -9.09 -10.64
C SER A 53 -15.24 -8.53 -11.99
N GLY A 54 -14.45 -8.75 -13.02
CA GLY A 54 -14.62 -8.30 -14.41
C GLY A 54 -13.28 -8.29 -15.14
N ASP A 55 -13.24 -7.82 -16.40
CA ASP A 55 -11.99 -7.69 -17.14
C ASP A 55 -11.07 -6.62 -16.54
N LEU A 56 -9.78 -6.65 -16.93
CA LEU A 56 -8.76 -5.70 -16.52
C LEU A 56 -9.09 -4.28 -17.03
N HIS A 57 -8.69 -3.28 -16.28
CA HIS A 57 -8.81 -1.87 -16.65
C HIS A 57 -7.43 -1.19 -16.69
N MET A 58 -7.40 0.08 -17.06
CA MET A 58 -6.15 0.82 -17.28
C MET A 58 -5.25 0.90 -16.03
N GLY A 59 -5.83 0.94 -14.83
CA GLY A 59 -5.04 0.87 -13.58
C GLY A 59 -4.30 -0.46 -13.38
N HIS A 60 -4.86 -1.59 -13.83
CA HIS A 60 -4.12 -2.86 -13.86
C HIS A 60 -3.00 -2.83 -14.91
N ALA A 61 -3.25 -2.21 -16.08
CA ALA A 61 -2.25 -2.06 -17.12
C ALA A 61 -1.02 -1.28 -16.62
N GLU A 62 -1.25 -0.22 -15.84
CA GLU A 62 -0.19 0.55 -15.21
C GLU A 62 0.62 -0.31 -14.22
N ALA A 63 -0.06 -0.92 -13.23
CA ALA A 63 0.60 -1.71 -12.20
C ALA A 63 1.47 -2.81 -12.80
N TYR A 64 0.91 -3.60 -13.72
CA TYR A 64 1.64 -4.71 -14.36
C TYR A 64 2.75 -4.27 -15.30
N ALA A 65 2.62 -3.12 -15.99
CA ALA A 65 3.73 -2.57 -16.74
C ALA A 65 4.89 -2.14 -15.83
N MET A 66 4.56 -1.53 -14.67
CA MET A 66 5.58 -1.08 -13.70
C MET A 66 6.31 -2.24 -13.01
N GLY A 67 5.63 -3.36 -12.72
CA GLY A 67 6.25 -4.55 -12.15
C GLY A 67 7.03 -5.37 -13.17
N ASP A 68 6.58 -5.41 -14.40
CA ASP A 68 7.22 -6.16 -15.48
C ASP A 68 8.62 -5.59 -15.85
N ILE A 69 8.82 -4.28 -15.71
CA ILE A 69 10.10 -3.62 -16.01
C ILE A 69 11.25 -4.16 -15.15
N PRO A 70 11.21 -4.12 -13.81
CA PRO A 70 12.27 -4.67 -12.98
C PRO A 70 12.43 -6.18 -13.17
N ALA A 71 11.35 -6.93 -13.41
CA ALA A 71 11.44 -8.35 -13.68
C ALA A 71 12.26 -8.62 -14.94
N ARG A 72 11.92 -7.99 -16.07
CA ARG A 72 12.68 -8.11 -17.33
C ARG A 72 14.11 -7.61 -17.20
N TYR A 73 14.32 -6.51 -16.49
CA TYR A 73 15.67 -5.98 -16.27
C TYR A 73 16.54 -7.02 -15.54
N TRP A 74 16.04 -7.64 -14.47
CA TRP A 74 16.82 -8.63 -13.74
C TRP A 74 17.04 -9.94 -14.52
N PHE A 75 16.08 -10.37 -15.36
CA PHE A 75 16.34 -11.44 -16.33
C PHE A 75 17.52 -11.09 -17.23
N LEU A 76 17.54 -9.90 -17.83
CA LEU A 76 18.64 -9.43 -18.69
C LEU A 76 19.97 -9.24 -17.92
N LYS A 77 19.93 -9.05 -16.61
CA LYS A 77 21.13 -9.01 -15.74
C LYS A 77 21.59 -10.40 -15.30
N GLY A 78 20.97 -11.45 -15.80
CA GLY A 78 21.36 -12.84 -15.53
C GLY A 78 20.88 -13.40 -14.20
N TYR A 79 19.83 -12.84 -13.59
CA TYR A 79 19.18 -13.40 -12.41
C TYR A 79 18.16 -14.47 -12.79
N ASP A 80 17.92 -15.43 -11.87
CA ASP A 80 16.74 -16.27 -11.87
C ASP A 80 15.62 -15.47 -11.20
N VAL A 81 14.59 -15.09 -11.96
CA VAL A 81 13.57 -14.15 -11.50
C VAL A 81 12.24 -14.86 -11.31
N LEU A 82 11.74 -14.86 -10.09
CA LEU A 82 10.39 -15.28 -9.78
C LEU A 82 9.43 -14.08 -9.95
N HIS A 83 8.58 -14.14 -10.97
CA HIS A 83 7.54 -13.15 -11.24
C HIS A 83 6.20 -13.87 -11.46
N PRO A 84 5.51 -14.28 -10.38
CA PRO A 84 4.28 -15.04 -10.45
C PRO A 84 3.06 -14.15 -10.54
N ILE A 85 1.92 -14.73 -10.89
CA ILE A 85 0.60 -14.08 -10.88
C ILE A 85 -0.48 -15.04 -10.42
N GLY A 86 -1.56 -14.51 -9.88
CA GLY A 86 -2.74 -15.26 -9.46
C GLY A 86 -3.95 -14.34 -9.29
N TRP A 87 -4.96 -14.81 -8.57
CA TRP A 87 -6.19 -14.05 -8.34
C TRP A 87 -6.60 -14.11 -6.87
N ASP A 88 -6.89 -12.94 -6.31
CA ASP A 88 -7.60 -12.82 -5.04
C ASP A 88 -9.10 -13.04 -5.34
N ALA A 89 -9.49 -14.31 -5.31
CA ALA A 89 -10.67 -14.78 -5.98
C ALA A 89 -11.89 -14.91 -5.06
N PHE A 90 -11.72 -14.79 -3.76
CA PHE A 90 -12.81 -14.73 -2.78
C PHE A 90 -13.31 -13.30 -2.52
N GLY A 91 -14.36 -13.18 -1.73
CA GLY A 91 -14.84 -11.93 -1.14
C GLY A 91 -15.96 -11.24 -1.90
N LEU A 92 -16.36 -10.12 -1.33
CA LEU A 92 -17.52 -9.33 -1.74
C LEU A 92 -17.52 -8.85 -3.20
N PRO A 93 -16.39 -8.47 -3.84
CA PRO A 93 -16.43 -7.99 -5.21
C PRO A 93 -16.96 -9.01 -6.20
N ALA A 94 -16.46 -10.24 -6.13
CA ALA A 94 -16.89 -11.34 -7.00
C ALA A 94 -18.31 -11.79 -6.67
N GLU A 95 -18.61 -11.99 -5.37
CA GLU A 95 -19.94 -12.45 -4.93
C GLU A 95 -21.04 -11.45 -5.28
N ASN A 96 -20.86 -10.16 -5.00
CA ASN A 96 -21.86 -9.15 -5.34
C ASN A 96 -22.07 -9.01 -6.86
N ALA A 97 -21.01 -9.18 -7.66
CA ALA A 97 -21.11 -9.16 -9.11
C ALA A 97 -21.91 -10.37 -9.63
N ALA A 98 -21.68 -11.55 -9.07
CA ALA A 98 -22.43 -12.78 -9.40
C ALA A 98 -23.91 -12.65 -9.00
N ILE A 99 -24.22 -12.25 -7.77
CA ILE A 99 -25.59 -12.06 -7.27
C ILE A 99 -26.38 -11.09 -8.16
N LYS A 100 -25.80 -9.95 -8.52
CA LYS A 100 -26.45 -8.96 -9.41
C LYS A 100 -26.82 -9.52 -10.79
N ARG A 101 -26.13 -10.58 -11.23
CA ARG A 101 -26.37 -11.26 -12.51
C ARG A 101 -27.19 -12.52 -12.39
N GLY A 102 -27.54 -12.94 -11.19
CA GLY A 102 -28.18 -14.23 -10.94
C GLY A 102 -27.28 -15.43 -11.28
N ALA A 103 -25.96 -15.25 -11.20
CA ALA A 103 -24.97 -16.27 -11.49
C ALA A 103 -24.44 -16.93 -10.20
N ASP A 104 -23.94 -18.15 -10.32
CA ASP A 104 -23.17 -18.80 -9.25
C ASP A 104 -21.84 -18.07 -9.02
N PRO A 105 -21.44 -17.76 -7.77
CA PRO A 105 -20.20 -17.05 -7.49
C PRO A 105 -18.94 -17.76 -7.99
N ALA A 106 -18.86 -19.08 -7.90
CA ALA A 106 -17.72 -19.86 -8.38
C ALA A 106 -17.62 -19.78 -9.91
N ALA A 107 -18.72 -20.10 -10.61
CA ALA A 107 -18.75 -20.04 -12.08
C ALA A 107 -18.38 -18.67 -12.60
N TRP A 108 -18.95 -17.61 -12.01
CA TRP A 108 -18.64 -16.22 -12.36
C TRP A 108 -17.16 -15.89 -12.13
N THR A 109 -16.60 -16.33 -11.00
CA THR A 109 -15.20 -16.06 -10.64
C THR A 109 -14.25 -16.72 -11.63
N TYR A 110 -14.42 -18.02 -11.94
CA TYR A 110 -13.54 -18.72 -12.88
C TYR A 110 -13.65 -18.20 -14.32
N GLU A 111 -14.83 -17.76 -14.76
CA GLU A 111 -15.01 -17.11 -16.07
C GLU A 111 -14.19 -15.81 -16.15
N ASN A 112 -14.21 -14.98 -15.10
CA ASN A 112 -13.42 -13.76 -15.06
C ASN A 112 -11.92 -14.04 -14.95
N ILE A 113 -11.49 -15.06 -14.19
CA ILE A 113 -10.10 -15.50 -14.13
C ILE A 113 -9.62 -15.87 -15.54
N ALA A 114 -10.38 -16.66 -16.28
CA ALA A 114 -10.01 -17.04 -17.66
C ALA A 114 -9.90 -15.82 -18.57
N THR A 115 -10.82 -14.86 -18.47
CA THR A 115 -10.80 -13.61 -19.23
C THR A 115 -9.59 -12.76 -18.89
N GLN A 116 -9.32 -12.54 -17.61
CA GLN A 116 -8.17 -11.75 -17.16
C GLN A 116 -6.83 -12.41 -17.51
N LYS A 117 -6.74 -13.75 -17.39
CA LYS A 117 -5.56 -14.52 -17.81
C LYS A 117 -5.25 -14.31 -19.29
N ALA A 118 -6.26 -14.36 -20.15
CA ALA A 118 -6.08 -14.07 -21.58
C ALA A 118 -5.63 -12.64 -21.82
N SER A 119 -6.19 -11.67 -21.10
CA SER A 119 -5.80 -10.26 -21.20
C SER A 119 -4.34 -10.04 -20.74
N MET A 120 -3.91 -10.67 -19.62
CA MET A 120 -2.54 -10.58 -19.11
C MET A 120 -1.52 -11.23 -20.06
N ARG A 121 -1.83 -12.40 -20.62
CA ARG A 121 -0.98 -13.04 -21.64
C ARG A 121 -0.81 -12.13 -22.86
N ARG A 122 -1.91 -11.58 -23.36
CA ARG A 122 -1.86 -10.62 -24.47
C ARG A 122 -1.07 -9.35 -24.13
N TYR A 123 -1.15 -8.88 -22.87
CA TYR A 123 -0.41 -7.72 -22.39
C TYR A 123 1.11 -7.98 -22.25
N ALA A 124 1.54 -9.23 -22.49
CA ALA A 124 2.93 -9.67 -22.53
C ALA A 124 3.71 -9.42 -21.24
N CYS A 125 3.09 -9.60 -20.07
CA CYS A 125 3.80 -9.61 -18.80
C CYS A 125 4.72 -10.83 -18.71
N SER A 126 5.90 -10.66 -18.12
CA SER A 126 6.90 -11.71 -17.91
C SER A 126 6.56 -12.63 -16.73
N PHE A 127 5.29 -13.01 -16.59
CA PHE A 127 4.85 -13.89 -15.51
C PHE A 127 5.28 -15.34 -15.75
N ASP A 128 5.67 -16.00 -14.64
CA ASP A 128 5.83 -17.45 -14.60
C ASP A 128 4.45 -18.11 -14.51
N TRP A 129 3.93 -18.56 -15.64
CA TRP A 129 2.60 -19.14 -15.76
C TRP A 129 2.47 -20.55 -15.16
N ASP A 130 3.56 -21.17 -14.74
CA ASP A 130 3.53 -22.44 -14.02
C ASP A 130 3.30 -22.25 -12.51
N ARG A 131 3.42 -21.00 -12.02
CA ARG A 131 3.24 -20.63 -10.62
C ARG A 131 1.97 -19.81 -10.39
N VAL A 132 0.88 -20.23 -11.03
CA VAL A 132 -0.44 -19.58 -10.90
C VAL A 132 -1.18 -20.13 -9.68
N LEU A 133 -1.92 -19.26 -8.98
CA LEU A 133 -2.84 -19.66 -7.92
C LEU A 133 -4.13 -18.84 -7.95
N ASN A 134 -5.21 -19.42 -7.42
CA ASN A 134 -6.48 -18.74 -7.14
C ASN A 134 -6.81 -18.92 -5.67
N THR A 135 -7.10 -17.88 -4.94
CA THR A 135 -7.34 -17.99 -3.49
C THR A 135 -8.62 -18.78 -3.17
N CYS A 136 -9.55 -18.91 -4.13
CA CYS A 136 -10.79 -19.68 -3.99
C CYS A 136 -10.63 -21.18 -4.27
N ASP A 137 -9.44 -21.64 -4.71
CA ASP A 137 -9.20 -23.07 -4.90
C ASP A 137 -9.07 -23.78 -3.55
N PRO A 138 -9.69 -24.97 -3.35
CA PRO A 138 -9.56 -25.73 -2.12
C PRO A 138 -8.11 -26.00 -1.69
N GLU A 139 -7.21 -26.18 -2.64
CA GLU A 139 -5.77 -26.39 -2.45
C GLU A 139 -5.07 -25.15 -1.88
N TYR A 140 -5.66 -23.95 -2.08
CA TYR A 140 -5.17 -22.71 -1.50
C TYR A 140 -5.79 -22.48 -0.11
N TYR A 141 -7.14 -22.41 -0.01
CA TYR A 141 -7.76 -22.04 1.25
C TYR A 141 -7.72 -23.14 2.32
N HIS A 142 -7.34 -24.36 1.97
CA HIS A 142 -6.87 -25.38 2.92
C HIS A 142 -5.85 -24.76 3.91
N TRP A 143 -4.90 -24.04 3.36
CA TRP A 143 -3.80 -23.46 4.15
C TRP A 143 -4.23 -22.20 4.90
N ASN A 144 -5.19 -21.43 4.42
CA ASN A 144 -5.83 -20.39 5.23
C ASN A 144 -6.46 -20.98 6.48
N GLN A 145 -7.17 -22.07 6.34
CA GLN A 145 -7.81 -22.78 7.45
C GLN A 145 -6.76 -23.34 8.41
N TRP A 146 -5.70 -23.93 7.89
CA TRP A 146 -4.62 -24.44 8.71
C TRP A 146 -3.90 -23.32 9.47
N LEU A 147 -3.60 -22.19 8.83
CA LEU A 147 -3.01 -21.01 9.47
C LEU A 147 -3.92 -20.43 10.54
N PHE A 148 -5.22 -20.36 10.29
CA PHE A 148 -6.19 -19.97 11.31
C PHE A 148 -6.09 -20.87 12.54
N LEU A 149 -6.02 -22.19 12.35
CA LEU A 149 -5.91 -23.15 13.47
C LEU A 149 -4.59 -22.97 14.22
N GLN A 150 -3.48 -22.69 13.52
CA GLN A 150 -2.20 -22.36 14.17
C GLN A 150 -2.30 -21.10 15.05
N MET A 151 -3.01 -20.08 14.57
CA MET A 151 -3.27 -18.86 15.35
C MET A 151 -4.24 -19.11 16.50
N PHE A 152 -5.26 -19.94 16.29
CA PHE A 152 -6.22 -20.31 17.35
C PHE A 152 -5.56 -21.04 18.52
N GLU A 153 -4.72 -22.02 18.24
CA GLU A 153 -3.96 -22.76 19.25
C GLU A 153 -3.07 -21.85 20.12
N ARG A 154 -2.62 -20.73 19.56
CA ARG A 154 -1.78 -19.73 20.24
C ARG A 154 -2.56 -18.59 20.88
N GLY A 155 -3.88 -18.63 20.80
CA GLY A 155 -4.74 -17.57 21.30
C GLY A 155 -4.69 -16.27 20.45
N LEU A 156 -4.06 -16.30 19.28
CA LEU A 156 -4.04 -15.17 18.34
C LEU A 156 -5.35 -15.06 17.55
N ALA A 157 -6.05 -16.17 17.33
CA ALA A 157 -7.43 -16.17 16.81
C ALA A 157 -8.39 -16.42 17.98
N TYR A 158 -9.37 -15.56 18.15
CA TYR A 158 -10.34 -15.65 19.25
C TYR A 158 -11.69 -15.06 18.88
N ARG A 159 -12.72 -15.39 19.64
CA ARG A 159 -14.10 -14.97 19.40
C ARG A 159 -14.65 -14.20 20.58
N LYS A 160 -15.29 -13.07 20.33
CA LYS A 160 -15.97 -12.28 21.36
C LYS A 160 -17.21 -11.56 20.85
N PRO A 161 -18.20 -11.26 21.72
CA PRO A 161 -19.22 -10.29 21.41
C PRO A 161 -18.66 -8.88 21.42
N SER A 162 -18.98 -8.08 20.40
CA SER A 162 -18.54 -6.69 20.33
C SER A 162 -19.46 -5.86 19.44
N ASN A 163 -19.42 -4.55 19.60
CA ASN A 163 -20.02 -3.61 18.66
C ASN A 163 -19.13 -3.54 17.42
N VAL A 164 -19.65 -4.06 16.30
CA VAL A 164 -18.91 -4.13 15.01
C VAL A 164 -19.45 -3.11 14.04
N ASN A 165 -18.58 -2.67 13.12
CA ASN A 165 -19.00 -1.86 11.99
C ASN A 165 -19.86 -2.70 11.06
N TRP A 166 -21.04 -2.21 10.75
CA TRP A 166 -22.02 -2.89 9.91
C TRP A 166 -22.37 -2.05 8.68
N CYS A 167 -22.21 -2.61 7.49
CA CYS A 167 -22.69 -1.98 6.27
C CYS A 167 -24.12 -2.42 5.98
N PRO A 168 -25.14 -1.51 6.04
CA PRO A 168 -26.52 -1.87 5.77
C PRO A 168 -26.80 -2.27 4.32
N ASN A 169 -25.99 -1.78 3.38
CA ASN A 169 -26.13 -2.11 1.96
C ASN A 169 -25.48 -3.46 1.61
N CYS A 170 -24.23 -3.68 2.07
CA CYS A 170 -23.55 -4.96 1.88
C CYS A 170 -24.06 -6.07 2.80
N GLN A 171 -24.83 -5.74 3.83
CA GLN A 171 -25.36 -6.66 4.85
C GLN A 171 -24.28 -7.57 5.46
N THR A 172 -23.14 -6.97 5.81
CA THR A 172 -22.00 -7.67 6.41
C THR A 172 -21.24 -6.75 7.36
N VAL A 173 -20.42 -7.35 8.23
CA VAL A 173 -19.49 -6.62 9.07
C VAL A 173 -18.28 -6.15 8.28
N LEU A 174 -17.64 -5.08 8.76
CA LEU A 174 -16.44 -4.49 8.21
C LEU A 174 -15.37 -4.42 9.29
N ALA A 175 -14.13 -4.70 8.93
CA ALA A 175 -12.99 -4.33 9.76
C ALA A 175 -12.88 -2.79 9.86
N ASN A 176 -12.19 -2.28 10.87
CA ASN A 176 -12.05 -0.83 11.06
C ASN A 176 -11.38 -0.16 9.86
N GLU A 177 -10.42 -0.85 9.27
CA GLU A 177 -9.65 -0.45 8.10
C GLU A 177 -10.53 -0.30 6.83
N GLN A 178 -11.68 -0.94 6.81
CA GLN A 178 -12.66 -0.92 5.70
C GLN A 178 -13.72 0.17 5.86
N VAL A 179 -13.56 1.05 6.85
CA VAL A 179 -14.44 2.21 7.09
C VAL A 179 -13.66 3.50 6.86
N VAL A 180 -14.00 4.22 5.81
CA VAL A 180 -13.33 5.46 5.42
C VAL A 180 -14.30 6.63 5.61
N GLY A 181 -13.97 7.56 6.53
CA GLY A 181 -14.84 8.71 6.80
C GLY A 181 -16.26 8.33 7.26
N GLY A 182 -16.41 7.21 7.98
CA GLY A 182 -17.74 6.70 8.41
C GLY A 182 -18.51 5.95 7.33
N LEU A 183 -17.93 5.77 6.14
CA LEU A 183 -18.55 5.09 5.00
C LEU A 183 -17.88 3.75 4.72
N CYS A 184 -18.63 2.83 4.14
CA CYS A 184 -18.10 1.56 3.65
C CYS A 184 -17.18 1.80 2.45
N GLU A 185 -15.94 1.31 2.49
CA GLU A 185 -14.93 1.47 1.42
C GLU A 185 -15.40 1.00 0.03
N ARG A 186 -16.41 0.09 -0.01
CA ARG A 186 -16.86 -0.56 -1.23
C ARG A 186 -18.11 0.05 -1.86
N CYS A 187 -18.99 0.64 -1.06
CA CYS A 187 -20.29 1.06 -1.56
C CYS A 187 -20.72 2.44 -1.06
N ASP A 188 -19.84 3.17 -0.37
CA ASP A 188 -20.02 4.52 0.15
C ASP A 188 -21.28 4.69 1.03
N THR A 189 -21.83 3.58 1.55
CA THR A 189 -22.99 3.61 2.46
C THR A 189 -22.52 3.92 3.88
N ALA A 190 -23.24 4.78 4.58
CA ALA A 190 -22.98 5.07 5.99
C ALA A 190 -22.99 3.78 6.83
N VAL A 191 -21.91 3.60 7.60
CA VAL A 191 -21.72 2.42 8.45
C VAL A 191 -22.45 2.63 9.78
N THR A 192 -23.10 1.58 10.27
CA THR A 192 -23.78 1.56 11.57
C THR A 192 -23.08 0.60 12.52
N LYS A 193 -23.45 0.60 13.80
CA LYS A 193 -22.95 -0.38 14.78
C LYS A 193 -23.97 -1.50 14.99
N LYS A 194 -23.44 -2.72 15.15
CA LYS A 194 -24.26 -3.91 15.47
C LYS A 194 -23.54 -4.78 16.49
N LYS A 195 -24.21 -5.24 17.54
CA LYS A 195 -23.61 -6.14 18.54
C LYS A 195 -23.68 -7.57 18.00
N LEU A 196 -22.50 -8.15 17.67
CA LEU A 196 -22.36 -9.51 17.14
C LEU A 196 -21.18 -10.21 17.81
N THR A 197 -21.24 -11.55 17.90
CA THR A 197 -20.10 -12.36 18.33
C THR A 197 -19.30 -12.78 17.12
N GLN A 198 -18.05 -12.35 17.04
CA GLN A 198 -17.22 -12.42 15.83
C GLN A 198 -15.80 -12.91 16.14
N TRP A 199 -15.13 -13.42 15.10
CA TRP A 199 -13.72 -13.82 15.16
C TRP A 199 -12.80 -12.65 14.88
N TYR A 200 -11.69 -12.66 15.63
CA TYR A 200 -10.61 -11.66 15.53
C TYR A 200 -9.25 -12.31 15.49
N PHE A 201 -8.31 -11.67 14.79
CA PHE A 201 -6.88 -11.89 14.98
C PHE A 201 -6.29 -10.81 15.90
N ARG A 202 -5.44 -11.21 16.89
CA ARG A 202 -4.75 -10.31 17.82
C ARG A 202 -3.57 -9.58 17.16
N ILE A 203 -3.83 -8.78 16.15
CA ILE A 203 -2.79 -7.96 15.52
C ILE A 203 -2.19 -6.95 16.50
N THR A 204 -2.93 -6.57 17.54
CA THR A 204 -2.45 -5.65 18.59
C THR A 204 -1.29 -6.22 19.41
N ASP A 205 -1.17 -7.54 19.54
CA ASP A 205 -0.02 -8.17 20.21
C ASP A 205 1.30 -7.95 19.42
N TYR A 206 1.20 -7.58 18.15
CA TYR A 206 2.33 -7.28 17.26
C TYR A 206 2.52 -5.78 17.01
N ALA A 207 1.73 -4.91 17.65
CA ALA A 207 1.73 -3.47 17.38
C ALA A 207 3.11 -2.82 17.58
N ASP A 208 3.85 -3.17 18.65
CA ASP A 208 5.21 -2.66 18.85
C ASP A 208 6.16 -3.13 17.74
N ARG A 209 6.16 -4.41 17.39
CA ARG A 209 7.01 -4.96 16.33
C ARG A 209 6.66 -4.38 14.95
N LEU A 210 5.36 -4.18 14.66
CA LEU A 210 4.92 -3.52 13.43
C LEU A 210 5.42 -2.08 13.31
N LEU A 211 5.65 -1.38 14.44
CA LEU A 211 6.23 -0.04 14.47
C LEU A 211 7.75 -0.06 14.47
N ASP A 212 8.34 -0.86 15.34
CA ASP A 212 9.78 -0.82 15.59
C ASP A 212 10.57 -1.38 14.39
N ASP A 213 10.06 -2.43 13.73
CA ASP A 213 10.68 -3.00 12.52
C ASP A 213 10.47 -2.13 11.26
N MET A 214 9.71 -1.02 11.33
CA MET A 214 9.64 -0.06 10.20
C MET A 214 11.00 0.54 9.84
N THR A 215 11.95 0.52 10.77
CA THR A 215 13.33 0.97 10.50
C THR A 215 14.00 0.19 9.37
N GLU A 216 13.62 -1.07 9.16
CA GLU A 216 14.11 -1.90 8.05
C GLU A 216 13.51 -1.48 6.70
N LEU A 217 12.38 -0.79 6.72
CA LEU A 217 11.64 -0.36 5.53
C LEU A 217 11.95 1.08 5.11
N GLU A 218 12.58 1.87 5.99
CA GLU A 218 12.92 3.27 5.74
C GLU A 218 13.86 3.40 4.53
N GLY A 219 13.53 4.31 3.61
CA GLY A 219 14.25 4.50 2.36
C GLY A 219 14.00 3.43 1.28
N GLN A 220 13.26 2.35 1.60
CA GLN A 220 12.88 1.29 0.67
C GLN A 220 11.38 1.28 0.36
N TRP A 221 10.58 1.74 1.29
CA TRP A 221 9.15 1.95 1.14
C TRP A 221 8.83 3.44 1.06
N PRO A 222 7.76 3.84 0.35
CA PRO A 222 7.34 5.24 0.33
C PRO A 222 7.02 5.77 1.74
N ASP A 223 7.55 6.94 2.08
CA ASP A 223 7.35 7.59 3.39
C ASP A 223 5.86 7.79 3.71
N LYS A 224 5.05 8.00 2.68
CA LYS A 224 3.59 8.12 2.80
C LYS A 224 2.98 6.85 3.40
N VAL A 225 3.37 5.65 2.93
CA VAL A 225 2.88 4.36 3.44
C VAL A 225 3.30 4.14 4.88
N LEU A 226 4.58 4.38 5.18
CA LEU A 226 5.09 4.24 6.55
C LEU A 226 4.39 5.19 7.51
N SER A 227 4.16 6.44 7.09
CA SER A 227 3.42 7.43 7.89
C SER A 227 1.97 7.02 8.10
N MET A 228 1.29 6.48 7.08
CA MET A 228 -0.08 5.97 7.20
C MET A 228 -0.15 4.83 8.22
N GLN A 229 0.75 3.84 8.13
CA GLN A 229 0.80 2.72 9.08
C GLN A 229 1.15 3.19 10.50
N ARG A 230 2.15 4.07 10.64
CA ARG A 230 2.53 4.64 11.95
C ARG A 230 1.35 5.35 12.62
N ASN A 231 0.63 6.16 11.85
CA ASN A 231 -0.55 6.88 12.34
C ASN A 231 -1.71 5.93 12.64
N TRP A 232 -1.89 4.87 11.86
CA TRP A 232 -2.96 3.88 12.06
C TRP A 232 -2.72 3.06 13.32
N ILE A 233 -1.50 2.55 13.52
CA ILE A 233 -1.12 1.83 14.73
C ILE A 233 -1.20 2.76 15.94
N GLY A 234 -0.74 3.99 15.81
CA GLY A 234 -0.97 5.08 16.75
C GLY A 234 -0.54 4.76 18.19
N ARG A 235 0.71 4.27 18.35
CA ARG A 235 1.28 4.02 19.68
C ARG A 235 1.38 5.32 20.48
N SER A 236 0.81 5.33 21.67
CA SER A 236 0.94 6.38 22.66
C SER A 236 1.52 5.82 23.96
N THR A 237 2.38 6.58 24.59
CA THR A 237 2.93 6.25 25.91
C THR A 237 2.30 7.18 26.94
N GLY A 238 1.83 6.62 28.05
CA GLY A 238 1.15 7.35 29.10
C GLY A 238 1.15 6.53 30.40
N ALA A 239 0.08 6.68 31.15
CA ALA A 239 -0.13 5.94 32.37
C ALA A 239 -1.56 5.37 32.44
N GLU A 240 -1.68 4.18 32.99
CA GLU A 240 -2.93 3.69 33.56
C GLU A 240 -3.04 4.20 34.99
N VAL A 241 -4.20 4.76 35.32
CA VAL A 241 -4.48 5.37 36.61
C VAL A 241 -5.77 4.77 37.17
N ASN A 242 -5.70 4.27 38.40
CA ASN A 242 -6.80 3.60 39.06
C ASN A 242 -7.59 4.59 39.92
N PHE A 243 -8.86 4.78 39.59
CA PHE A 243 -9.81 5.61 40.32
C PHE A 243 -10.73 4.71 41.15
N VAL A 244 -10.68 4.86 42.46
CA VAL A 244 -11.65 4.20 43.34
C VAL A 244 -13.00 4.88 43.18
N VAL A 245 -14.05 4.10 43.02
CA VAL A 245 -15.44 4.61 42.95
C VAL A 245 -16.16 4.31 44.26
N GLU A 246 -16.86 5.30 44.82
CA GLU A 246 -17.60 5.14 46.04
C GLU A 246 -18.65 4.02 45.95
N GLY A 247 -18.57 3.07 46.85
CA GLY A 247 -19.49 1.93 46.93
C GLY A 247 -19.13 0.77 45.99
N ARG A 248 -18.00 0.84 45.28
CA ARG A 248 -17.52 -0.23 44.40
C ARG A 248 -16.21 -0.83 44.91
N ALA A 249 -16.09 -2.16 44.84
CA ALA A 249 -14.89 -2.86 45.29
C ALA A 249 -13.72 -2.69 44.32
N GLU A 250 -13.99 -2.74 43.01
CA GLU A 250 -12.98 -2.67 41.96
C GLU A 250 -12.80 -1.22 41.48
N PRO A 251 -11.57 -0.72 41.35
CA PRO A 251 -11.31 0.60 40.80
C PRO A 251 -11.63 0.63 39.28
N ILE A 252 -11.86 1.83 38.76
CA ILE A 252 -11.92 2.05 37.30
C ILE A 252 -10.55 2.54 36.85
N THR A 253 -9.95 1.81 35.93
CA THR A 253 -8.66 2.18 35.33
C THR A 253 -8.90 3.12 34.13
N VAL A 254 -8.18 4.24 34.10
CA VAL A 254 -8.17 5.21 33.00
C VAL A 254 -6.77 5.23 32.39
N TYR A 255 -6.70 5.17 31.06
CA TYR A 255 -5.47 5.47 30.34
C TYR A 255 -5.41 6.95 29.99
N THR A 256 -4.26 7.59 30.28
CA THR A 256 -4.02 8.99 29.90
C THR A 256 -2.57 9.18 29.41
N THR A 257 -2.38 9.99 28.37
CA THR A 257 -1.08 10.48 27.91
C THR A 257 -0.59 11.68 28.71
N ARG A 258 -1.47 12.26 29.56
CA ARG A 258 -1.23 13.46 30.34
C ARG A 258 -1.46 13.22 31.83
N PRO A 259 -0.78 12.24 32.49
CA PRO A 259 -0.93 12.03 33.93
C PRO A 259 -0.46 13.23 34.75
N ASP A 260 0.37 14.13 34.18
CA ASP A 260 0.77 15.40 34.77
C ASP A 260 -0.39 16.32 35.08
N THR A 261 -1.52 16.18 34.37
CA THR A 261 -2.70 17.06 34.55
C THR A 261 -3.75 16.48 35.52
N LEU A 262 -3.47 15.38 36.19
CA LEU A 262 -4.41 14.71 37.14
C LEU A 262 -4.99 15.65 38.20
N PHE A 263 -4.19 16.60 38.70
CA PHE A 263 -4.65 17.62 39.65
C PHE A 263 -5.71 18.59 39.09
N GLY A 264 -5.79 18.67 37.74
CA GLY A 264 -6.79 19.48 37.03
C GLY A 264 -8.08 18.74 36.72
N ALA A 265 -8.16 17.45 37.03
CA ALA A 265 -9.37 16.68 36.80
C ALA A 265 -10.48 17.16 37.74
N THR A 266 -11.63 17.52 37.18
CA THR A 266 -12.77 18.05 37.92
C THR A 266 -14.03 17.19 37.81
N PHE A 267 -14.07 16.28 36.87
CA PHE A 267 -15.10 15.27 36.73
C PHE A 267 -14.55 14.03 36.05
N PHE A 268 -15.37 12.98 36.01
CA PHE A 268 -15.03 11.69 35.44
C PHE A 268 -16.10 11.28 34.43
N VAL A 269 -15.70 10.72 33.28
CA VAL A 269 -16.67 10.37 32.23
C VAL A 269 -16.48 8.91 31.84
N VAL A 270 -17.61 8.22 31.70
CA VAL A 270 -17.71 6.89 31.13
C VAL A 270 -18.47 6.93 29.80
N ALA A 271 -18.09 6.12 28.85
CA ALA A 271 -18.80 6.00 27.58
C ALA A 271 -20.24 5.53 27.81
N ALA A 272 -21.21 6.26 27.32
CA ALA A 272 -22.62 5.97 27.59
C ALA A 272 -23.08 4.57 27.10
N ASP A 273 -22.45 4.08 26.03
CA ASP A 273 -22.71 2.78 25.42
C ASP A 273 -21.81 1.63 25.97
N SER A 274 -21.09 1.87 27.06
CA SER A 274 -20.27 0.88 27.73
C SER A 274 -21.04 0.02 28.73
N ASP A 275 -20.60 -1.23 28.91
CA ASP A 275 -21.15 -2.10 29.97
C ASP A 275 -20.91 -1.49 31.38
N LEU A 276 -19.80 -0.74 31.56
CA LEU A 276 -19.46 -0.01 32.77
C LEU A 276 -20.51 1.06 33.12
N ALA A 277 -20.94 1.85 32.12
CA ALA A 277 -21.96 2.88 32.33
C ALA A 277 -23.30 2.25 32.74
N ALA A 278 -23.69 1.15 32.09
CA ALA A 278 -24.90 0.38 32.41
C ALA A 278 -24.84 -0.21 33.84
N GLU A 279 -23.69 -0.75 34.25
CA GLU A 279 -23.44 -1.27 35.61
C GLU A 279 -23.60 -0.13 36.62
N LEU A 280 -22.90 1.00 36.44
CA LEU A 280 -22.97 2.13 37.36
C LEU A 280 -24.38 2.74 37.45
N ALA A 281 -25.13 2.78 36.37
CA ALA A 281 -26.50 3.27 36.33
C ALA A 281 -27.47 2.31 37.05
N SER A 282 -27.27 0.98 36.87
CA SER A 282 -28.13 -0.03 37.51
C SER A 282 -28.05 -0.03 39.04
N GLU A 283 -26.93 0.44 39.59
CA GLU A 283 -26.69 0.58 41.03
C GLU A 283 -27.12 1.95 41.57
N ALA A 284 -27.59 2.86 40.72
CA ALA A 284 -28.10 4.19 41.11
C ALA A 284 -29.58 4.16 41.50
N SER A 285 -30.16 5.34 41.75
CA SER A 285 -31.62 5.44 41.99
C SER A 285 -32.41 5.13 40.70
N PRO A 286 -33.69 4.69 40.83
CA PRO A 286 -34.53 4.42 39.66
C PRO A 286 -34.67 5.62 38.71
N GLU A 287 -34.63 6.83 39.20
CA GLU A 287 -34.71 8.06 38.42
C GLU A 287 -33.45 8.27 37.59
N VAL A 288 -32.28 8.00 38.15
CA VAL A 288 -30.99 8.09 37.43
C VAL A 288 -30.91 6.99 36.38
N GLN A 289 -31.34 5.77 36.71
CA GLN A 289 -31.37 4.69 35.76
C GLN A 289 -32.31 5.00 34.56
N ALA A 290 -33.52 5.51 34.82
CA ALA A 290 -34.44 5.87 33.74
C ALA A 290 -33.89 6.99 32.85
N ALA A 291 -33.21 8.00 33.43
CA ALA A 291 -32.55 9.06 32.68
C ALA A 291 -31.41 8.52 31.83
N PHE A 292 -30.61 7.59 32.37
CA PHE A 292 -29.55 6.93 31.63
C PHE A 292 -30.07 6.10 30.47
N ASP A 293 -31.13 5.28 30.70
CA ASP A 293 -31.70 4.44 29.66
C ASP A 293 -32.26 5.27 28.49
N ALA A 294 -32.93 6.39 28.79
CA ALA A 294 -33.39 7.32 27.75
C ALA A 294 -32.23 7.92 26.96
N TYR A 295 -31.18 8.37 27.65
CA TYR A 295 -29.99 8.93 27.03
C TYR A 295 -29.22 7.91 26.18
N LEU A 296 -29.14 6.66 26.62
CA LEU A 296 -28.47 5.58 25.87
C LEU A 296 -29.16 5.33 24.52
N GLU A 297 -30.49 5.40 24.45
CA GLU A 297 -31.20 5.30 23.16
C GLU A 297 -30.88 6.44 22.20
N GLU A 298 -30.73 7.67 22.71
CA GLU A 298 -30.27 8.81 21.89
C GLU A 298 -28.84 8.59 21.37
N VAL A 299 -27.93 8.13 22.21
CA VAL A 299 -26.54 7.85 21.85
C VAL A 299 -26.44 6.75 20.79
N LYS A 300 -27.21 5.67 20.94
CA LYS A 300 -27.26 4.57 19.96
C LYS A 300 -27.73 5.01 18.58
N ALA A 301 -28.57 6.04 18.51
CA ALA A 301 -29.07 6.59 17.25
C ALA A 301 -28.06 7.51 16.55
N THR A 302 -26.95 7.88 17.21
CA THR A 302 -25.96 8.82 16.71
C THR A 302 -24.69 8.07 16.19
N ALA A 303 -24.22 8.42 15.00
CA ALA A 303 -22.99 7.83 14.45
C ALA A 303 -21.75 8.29 15.23
N ASP A 304 -20.73 7.45 15.35
CA ASP A 304 -19.49 7.76 16.08
C ASP A 304 -18.78 9.01 15.55
N ILE A 305 -18.85 9.26 14.24
CA ILE A 305 -18.26 10.45 13.63
C ILE A 305 -18.95 11.73 14.11
N ASP A 306 -20.27 11.69 14.28
CA ASP A 306 -21.05 12.83 14.78
C ASP A 306 -20.84 13.03 16.28
N ARG A 307 -20.63 11.94 17.05
CA ARG A 307 -20.32 11.98 18.48
C ARG A 307 -18.99 12.69 18.76
N LEU A 308 -18.00 12.52 17.88
CA LEU A 308 -16.68 13.12 18.00
C LEU A 308 -16.58 14.53 17.40
N ALA A 309 -17.64 15.03 16.75
CA ALA A 309 -17.67 16.37 16.18
C ALA A 309 -17.48 17.45 17.26
N THR A 310 -16.63 18.42 16.98
CA THR A 310 -16.25 19.47 17.94
C THR A 310 -17.30 20.59 18.03
N ASP A 311 -18.10 20.78 16.99
CA ASP A 311 -19.12 21.82 16.85
C ASP A 311 -20.49 21.45 17.44
N ARG A 312 -20.63 20.23 17.94
CA ARG A 312 -21.88 19.71 18.53
C ARG A 312 -21.94 20.03 20.03
N PRO A 313 -23.11 20.45 20.55
CA PRO A 313 -23.33 20.60 21.99
C PRO A 313 -23.04 19.28 22.74
N LYS A 314 -22.30 19.36 23.83
CA LYS A 314 -21.98 18.19 24.64
C LYS A 314 -23.16 17.80 25.52
N THR A 315 -23.48 16.52 25.52
CA THR A 315 -24.58 15.93 26.28
C THR A 315 -24.13 14.82 27.21
N GLY A 316 -24.87 14.52 28.23
CA GLY A 316 -24.53 13.48 29.20
C GLY A 316 -25.52 13.37 30.36
N VAL A 317 -25.38 12.31 31.16
CA VAL A 317 -26.19 12.06 32.35
C VAL A 317 -25.29 11.86 33.55
N PHE A 318 -25.56 12.59 34.64
CA PHE A 318 -24.91 12.39 35.92
C PHE A 318 -25.39 11.07 36.54
N LEU A 319 -24.48 10.15 36.84
CA LEU A 319 -24.81 8.84 37.38
C LEU A 319 -25.00 8.82 38.91
N ASN A 320 -24.93 9.99 39.55
CA ASN A 320 -24.99 10.15 40.99
C ASN A 320 -23.97 9.27 41.76
N ARG A 321 -22.81 9.08 41.13
CA ARG A 321 -21.65 8.38 41.67
C ARG A 321 -20.42 9.28 41.60
N PHE A 322 -19.43 8.96 42.42
CA PHE A 322 -18.19 9.72 42.49
C PHE A 322 -16.96 8.80 42.36
N ALA A 323 -16.00 9.21 41.59
CA ALA A 323 -14.66 8.63 41.58
C ALA A 323 -13.74 9.48 42.46
N ILE A 324 -12.77 8.82 43.09
CA ILE A 324 -11.77 9.49 43.93
C ILE A 324 -10.51 9.71 43.13
N ASN A 325 -10.10 10.95 43.01
CA ASN A 325 -8.87 11.32 42.31
C ASN A 325 -7.65 10.78 43.12
N PRO A 326 -6.79 9.93 42.54
CA PRO A 326 -5.73 9.27 43.29
C PRO A 326 -4.58 10.19 43.74
N VAL A 327 -4.50 11.44 43.24
CA VAL A 327 -3.41 12.37 43.60
C VAL A 327 -3.76 13.37 44.67
N ASN A 328 -5.06 13.65 44.94
CA ASN A 328 -5.50 14.65 45.90
C ASN A 328 -6.74 14.25 46.70
N ASP A 329 -7.21 13.00 46.50
CA ASP A 329 -8.39 12.39 47.18
C ASP A 329 -9.71 13.20 46.98
N GLU A 330 -9.78 14.07 45.93
CA GLU A 330 -11.01 14.81 45.59
C GLU A 330 -12.05 13.89 44.98
N ARG A 331 -13.31 14.18 45.28
CA ARG A 331 -14.47 13.48 44.72
C ARG A 331 -14.83 14.08 43.36
N LEU A 332 -14.76 13.26 42.31
CA LEU A 332 -15.10 13.63 40.94
C LEU A 332 -16.46 13.06 40.53
N PRO A 333 -17.44 13.86 40.17
CA PRO A 333 -18.75 13.36 39.73
C PRO A 333 -18.59 12.54 38.44
N ILE A 334 -19.28 11.38 38.37
CA ILE A 334 -19.23 10.49 37.18
C ILE A 334 -20.42 10.75 36.26
N TYR A 335 -20.11 11.06 35.02
CA TYR A 335 -21.10 11.26 33.96
C TYR A 335 -20.98 10.14 32.91
N ALA A 336 -22.11 9.68 32.38
CA ALA A 336 -22.17 8.95 31.14
C ALA A 336 -22.34 9.97 30.01
N ALA A 337 -21.44 9.98 29.03
CA ALA A 337 -21.47 10.94 27.94
C ALA A 337 -21.13 10.32 26.58
N GLU A 338 -21.62 10.95 25.52
CA GLU A 338 -21.47 10.47 24.14
C GLU A 338 -20.08 10.69 23.54
N TYR A 339 -19.32 11.71 23.99
CA TYR A 339 -18.04 12.09 23.40
C TYR A 339 -16.87 11.18 23.82
N VAL A 340 -17.11 10.22 24.70
CA VAL A 340 -16.21 9.12 25.05
C VAL A 340 -16.71 7.86 24.36
N LEU A 341 -15.81 7.16 23.68
CA LEU A 341 -16.13 5.92 22.97
C LEU A 341 -15.82 4.70 23.84
N SER A 342 -16.72 3.71 23.86
CA SER A 342 -16.56 2.49 24.65
C SER A 342 -15.43 1.58 24.18
N ASP A 343 -15.00 1.71 22.93
CA ASP A 343 -13.96 0.92 22.30
C ASP A 343 -12.58 1.63 22.29
N TYR A 344 -12.48 2.80 22.94
CA TYR A 344 -11.21 3.53 23.08
C TYR A 344 -10.69 3.49 24.52
N GLY A 345 -9.51 2.92 24.72
CA GLY A 345 -8.94 2.73 26.07
C GLY A 345 -9.82 1.82 26.93
N THR A 346 -10.14 2.28 28.12
CA THR A 346 -11.02 1.56 29.08
C THR A 346 -12.48 1.98 28.97
N GLY A 347 -12.85 2.82 28.00
CA GLY A 347 -14.17 3.43 27.92
C GLY A 347 -14.47 4.46 29.02
N ALA A 348 -13.43 4.90 29.74
CA ALA A 348 -13.52 5.91 30.78
C ALA A 348 -12.38 6.92 30.69
N ILE A 349 -12.63 8.17 31.04
CA ILE A 349 -11.62 9.23 31.06
C ILE A 349 -11.71 10.05 32.35
N MET A 350 -10.57 10.56 32.79
CA MET A 350 -10.52 11.71 33.69
C MET A 350 -10.67 12.97 32.83
N ALA A 351 -11.57 13.85 33.18
CA ALA A 351 -11.82 15.06 32.43
C ALA A 351 -11.06 16.26 32.99
N VAL A 352 -10.29 16.92 32.14
CA VAL A 352 -9.42 18.05 32.52
C VAL A 352 -9.80 19.28 31.68
N PRO A 353 -10.87 19.99 32.01
CA PRO A 353 -11.47 21.02 31.18
C PRO A 353 -10.56 22.20 30.84
N ALA A 354 -9.58 22.52 31.67
CA ALA A 354 -8.61 23.56 31.32
C ALA A 354 -7.70 23.21 30.15
N HIS A 355 -7.49 21.92 29.87
CA HIS A 355 -6.45 21.44 28.93
C HIS A 355 -6.96 20.50 27.85
N ASP A 356 -8.26 20.20 27.80
CA ASP A 356 -8.95 19.50 26.70
C ASP A 356 -10.22 20.26 26.32
N GLN A 357 -10.38 20.63 25.07
CA GLN A 357 -11.51 21.45 24.61
C GLN A 357 -12.83 20.70 24.77
N ARG A 358 -12.88 19.38 24.54
CA ARG A 358 -14.12 18.58 24.69
C ARG A 358 -14.58 18.56 26.13
N ASP A 359 -13.63 18.44 27.05
CA ASP A 359 -13.90 18.49 28.50
C ASP A 359 -14.35 19.87 28.93
N LEU A 360 -13.76 20.93 28.34
CA LEU A 360 -14.15 22.31 28.62
C LEU A 360 -15.57 22.59 28.14
N ASP A 361 -15.92 22.18 26.93
CA ASP A 361 -17.25 22.34 26.38
C ASP A 361 -18.31 21.61 27.23
N PHE A 362 -17.98 20.40 27.68
CA PHE A 362 -18.82 19.64 28.60
C PHE A 362 -18.94 20.32 29.97
N ALA A 363 -17.82 20.74 30.54
CA ALA A 363 -17.79 21.42 31.85
C ALA A 363 -18.66 22.69 31.82
N ARG A 364 -18.63 23.47 30.74
CA ARG A 364 -19.48 24.67 30.56
C ARG A 364 -20.95 24.31 30.39
N ALA A 365 -21.27 23.22 29.68
CA ALA A 365 -22.65 22.78 29.50
C ALA A 365 -23.31 22.31 30.81
N PHE A 366 -22.50 21.77 31.73
CA PHE A 366 -22.96 21.20 33.01
C PHE A 366 -22.56 22.02 34.23
N ASP A 367 -22.05 23.26 34.05
CA ASP A 367 -21.62 24.18 35.12
C ASP A 367 -20.60 23.55 36.10
N LEU A 368 -19.63 22.79 35.53
CA LEU A 368 -18.59 22.10 36.28
C LEU A 368 -17.33 22.98 36.42
N PRO A 369 -16.53 22.76 37.49
CA PRO A 369 -15.32 23.55 37.72
C PRO A 369 -14.27 23.38 36.63
N VAL A 370 -13.57 24.48 36.29
CA VAL A 370 -12.40 24.48 35.41
C VAL A 370 -11.18 24.86 36.22
N ARG A 371 -10.16 23.99 36.25
CA ARG A 371 -8.94 24.19 37.05
C ARG A 371 -7.71 24.16 36.15
N VAL A 372 -7.01 25.27 36.08
CA VAL A 372 -5.73 25.39 35.33
C VAL A 372 -4.63 24.75 36.13
N VAL A 373 -3.92 23.80 35.54
CA VAL A 373 -2.76 23.10 36.15
C VAL A 373 -1.49 23.18 35.31
N VAL A 374 -1.60 23.73 34.10
CA VAL A 374 -0.45 24.06 33.24
C VAL A 374 -0.52 25.57 32.93
N GLU A 375 0.49 26.30 33.37
CA GLU A 375 0.62 27.73 33.08
C GLU A 375 1.12 27.90 31.64
N THR A 376 0.40 28.67 30.86
CA THR A 376 0.73 29.05 29.47
C THR A 376 0.54 30.54 29.30
N ASP A 377 1.01 31.11 28.20
CA ASP A 377 0.82 32.51 27.86
C ASP A 377 -0.59 32.83 27.33
N LEU A 378 -1.53 31.85 27.38
CA LEU A 378 -2.90 31.98 26.89
C LEU A 378 -3.85 32.42 28.00
N ASP A 379 -4.97 32.98 27.60
CA ASP A 379 -6.05 33.41 28.52
C ASP A 379 -6.62 32.21 29.30
N ASP A 380 -7.14 32.49 30.50
CA ASP A 380 -7.77 31.51 31.37
C ASP A 380 -8.94 30.81 30.64
N PRO A 381 -8.90 29.47 30.49
CA PRO A 381 -9.93 28.68 29.84
C PRO A 381 -11.32 28.83 30.42
N ALA A 382 -11.43 29.08 31.74
CA ALA A 382 -12.72 29.28 32.39
C ALA A 382 -13.44 30.54 31.84
N THR A 383 -12.69 31.56 31.47
CA THR A 383 -13.23 32.81 30.94
C THR A 383 -13.24 32.91 29.45
N SER A 384 -12.15 32.47 28.80
CA SER A 384 -12.01 32.54 27.33
C SER A 384 -12.89 31.52 26.59
N GLY A 385 -13.18 30.36 27.21
CA GLY A 385 -13.86 29.25 26.56
C GLY A 385 -12.98 28.46 25.59
N VAL A 386 -11.67 28.68 25.62
CA VAL A 386 -10.69 27.98 24.81
C VAL A 386 -9.70 27.25 25.74
N ALA A 387 -9.64 25.93 25.60
CA ALA A 387 -8.71 25.12 26.38
C ALA A 387 -7.26 25.42 25.99
N THR A 388 -6.34 25.20 26.94
CA THR A 388 -4.89 25.40 26.74
C THR A 388 -4.14 24.06 26.74
N PRO A 389 -4.17 23.28 25.63
CA PRO A 389 -3.57 21.94 25.56
C PRO A 389 -2.05 21.94 25.46
N GLY A 390 -1.42 23.09 25.38
CA GLY A 390 0.02 23.28 25.15
C GLY A 390 0.92 22.78 26.28
N ASP A 391 2.22 22.91 26.04
CA ASP A 391 3.26 22.68 27.05
C ASP A 391 3.43 23.95 27.90
N GLY A 392 3.76 23.79 29.19
CA GLY A 392 3.95 24.88 30.12
C GLY A 392 4.54 24.38 31.43
N VAL A 393 4.53 25.22 32.44
CA VAL A 393 4.98 24.89 33.78
C VAL A 393 3.79 24.46 34.63
N LEU A 394 3.93 23.37 35.38
CA LEU A 394 2.86 22.88 36.26
C LEU A 394 2.63 23.82 37.43
N ILE A 395 1.35 24.17 37.65
CA ILE A 395 0.84 24.97 38.77
C ILE A 395 -0.35 24.24 39.42
N ASN A 396 -0.74 24.57 40.60
CA ASN A 396 -1.86 23.93 41.33
C ASN A 396 -1.81 22.40 41.38
N SER A 397 -0.61 21.83 41.27
CA SER A 397 -0.36 20.40 41.07
C SER A 397 0.53 19.77 42.14
N GLY A 398 0.47 20.28 43.39
CA GLY A 398 1.16 19.74 44.55
C GLY A 398 2.67 19.55 44.33
N SER A 399 3.13 18.31 44.39
CA SER A 399 4.55 17.94 44.19
C SER A 399 5.09 18.25 42.80
N LEU A 400 4.23 18.50 41.83
CA LEU A 400 4.58 18.76 40.43
C LEU A 400 4.77 20.26 40.11
N ASN A 401 4.42 21.16 41.03
CA ASN A 401 4.54 22.61 40.81
C ASN A 401 5.96 23.02 40.39
N GLY A 402 6.06 23.82 39.36
CA GLY A 402 7.32 24.32 38.81
C GLY A 402 8.02 23.36 37.83
N LEU A 403 7.51 22.14 37.63
CA LEU A 403 8.08 21.19 36.69
C LEU A 403 7.54 21.41 35.28
N GLY A 404 8.36 21.06 34.28
CA GLY A 404 7.93 20.93 32.90
C GLY A 404 7.20 19.60 32.67
N LYS A 405 6.45 19.50 31.55
CA LYS A 405 5.59 18.35 31.18
C LYS A 405 6.29 16.98 31.32
N SER A 406 7.43 16.79 30.67
CA SER A 406 8.12 15.48 30.67
C SER A 406 8.56 15.03 32.06
N GLU A 407 9.10 15.96 32.85
CA GLU A 407 9.54 15.70 34.22
C GLU A 407 8.35 15.41 35.12
N ALA A 408 7.28 16.17 34.99
CA ALA A 408 6.04 15.96 35.73
C ALA A 408 5.38 14.60 35.42
N ILE A 409 5.31 14.19 34.14
CA ILE A 409 4.82 12.86 33.72
C ILE A 409 5.63 11.76 34.38
N ALA A 410 6.97 11.82 34.29
CA ALA A 410 7.84 10.82 34.89
C ALA A 410 7.64 10.71 36.41
N LYS A 411 7.59 11.85 37.07
CA LYS A 411 7.46 11.93 38.54
C LYS A 411 6.10 11.41 39.01
N ILE A 412 5.00 11.88 38.45
CA ILE A 412 3.67 11.46 38.88
C ILE A 412 3.42 9.98 38.60
N THR A 413 3.90 9.47 37.47
CA THR A 413 3.78 8.04 37.13
C THR A 413 4.54 7.17 38.13
N ALA A 414 5.74 7.57 38.57
CA ALA A 414 6.50 6.88 39.60
C ALA A 414 5.82 6.95 40.99
N GLU A 415 5.22 8.09 41.35
CA GLU A 415 4.46 8.25 42.57
C GLU A 415 3.23 7.33 42.60
N LEU A 416 2.44 7.31 41.51
CA LEU A 416 1.27 6.44 41.36
C LEU A 416 1.64 4.95 41.42
N GLN A 417 2.74 4.56 40.75
CA GLN A 417 3.24 3.19 40.79
C GLN A 417 3.68 2.76 42.19
N THR A 418 4.38 3.62 42.93
CA THR A 418 4.80 3.36 44.29
C THR A 418 3.61 3.17 45.25
N GLN A 419 2.51 3.87 44.97
CA GLN A 419 1.28 3.80 45.76
C GLN A 419 0.35 2.66 45.32
N GLY A 420 0.65 1.93 44.26
CA GLY A 420 -0.23 0.93 43.65
C GLY A 420 -1.51 1.53 42.99
N ARG A 421 -1.50 2.84 42.71
CA ARG A 421 -2.62 3.60 42.12
C ARG A 421 -2.53 3.80 40.62
N GLY A 422 -1.45 3.30 39.96
CA GLY A 422 -1.24 3.41 38.53
C GLY A 422 0.09 2.83 38.10
N GLN A 423 0.32 2.81 36.78
CA GLN A 423 1.56 2.31 36.17
C GLN A 423 1.79 2.96 34.80
N THR A 424 3.04 2.92 34.34
CA THR A 424 3.33 3.27 32.94
C THR A 424 2.64 2.30 32.02
N ALA A 425 2.02 2.81 30.97
CA ALA A 425 1.30 2.00 29.98
C ALA A 425 1.52 2.53 28.57
N LYS A 426 1.42 1.62 27.62
CA LYS A 426 1.31 1.94 26.19
C LYS A 426 -0.13 1.66 25.75
N ASN A 427 -0.65 2.48 24.89
CA ASN A 427 -1.93 2.25 24.24
C ASN A 427 -1.78 2.42 22.73
N TYR A 428 -2.61 1.75 21.98
CA TYR A 428 -2.60 1.75 20.52
C TYR A 428 -3.96 2.16 19.99
N ARG A 429 -3.96 2.89 18.88
CA ARG A 429 -5.17 3.17 18.12
C ARG A 429 -5.64 1.95 17.35
N LEU A 430 -4.67 1.13 16.91
CA LEU A 430 -4.91 -0.17 16.26
C LEU A 430 -5.84 -1.03 17.11
N ARG A 431 -6.78 -1.68 16.44
CA ARG A 431 -7.67 -2.69 17.04
C ARG A 431 -7.37 -4.06 16.46
N ASP A 432 -7.79 -5.12 17.18
CA ASP A 432 -7.71 -6.47 16.65
C ASP A 432 -8.49 -6.60 15.36
N TRP A 433 -7.92 -7.35 14.41
CA TRP A 433 -8.47 -7.50 13.08
C TRP A 433 -9.71 -8.39 13.08
N LEU A 434 -10.86 -7.84 12.76
CA LEU A 434 -12.15 -8.52 12.64
C LEU A 434 -12.19 -9.32 11.33
N ILE A 435 -12.15 -10.64 11.43
CA ILE A 435 -12.06 -11.53 10.27
C ILE A 435 -13.38 -12.17 9.84
N SER A 436 -14.40 -12.23 10.68
CA SER A 436 -15.71 -12.82 10.35
C SER A 436 -16.44 -12.04 9.27
N ARG A 437 -16.98 -12.76 8.27
CA ARG A 437 -17.89 -12.21 7.25
C ARG A 437 -19.11 -13.10 7.12
N GLN A 438 -20.32 -12.49 7.11
CA GLN A 438 -21.59 -13.18 6.92
C GLN A 438 -21.89 -13.32 5.44
N ARG A 439 -20.98 -14.01 4.73
CA ARG A 439 -21.01 -14.18 3.28
C ARG A 439 -20.74 -15.64 2.91
N TYR A 440 -21.19 -16.04 1.71
CA TYR A 440 -20.97 -17.39 1.20
C TYR A 440 -19.56 -17.52 0.58
N TRP A 441 -19.17 -16.57 -0.29
CA TRP A 441 -17.96 -16.68 -1.09
C TRP A 441 -16.72 -16.19 -0.33
N GLY A 442 -16.14 -17.10 0.42
CA GLY A 442 -14.95 -16.86 1.25
C GLY A 442 -14.47 -18.16 1.92
N THR A 443 -13.28 -18.12 2.50
CA THR A 443 -12.70 -19.26 3.24
C THR A 443 -13.57 -19.58 4.48
N PRO A 444 -14.16 -20.79 4.61
CA PRO A 444 -14.92 -21.17 5.80
C PRO A 444 -14.02 -21.21 7.05
N ILE A 445 -14.52 -20.71 8.17
CA ILE A 445 -13.83 -20.77 9.47
C ILE A 445 -13.86 -22.20 9.99
N PRO A 446 -12.69 -22.84 10.26
CA PRO A 446 -12.61 -24.26 10.57
C PRO A 446 -12.87 -24.58 12.04
N ILE A 447 -14.01 -24.09 12.58
CA ILE A 447 -14.43 -24.29 13.98
C ILE A 447 -15.81 -24.95 14.02
N ILE A 448 -15.99 -25.80 15.02
CA ILE A 448 -17.25 -26.48 15.37
C ILE A 448 -17.71 -25.97 16.72
N HIS A 449 -18.92 -25.47 16.81
CA HIS A 449 -19.56 -25.04 18.06
C HIS A 449 -20.31 -26.21 18.69
N CYS A 450 -19.74 -26.74 19.77
CA CYS A 450 -20.33 -27.82 20.55
C CYS A 450 -20.97 -27.27 21.84
N PRO A 451 -22.22 -27.62 22.18
CA PRO A 451 -22.84 -27.16 23.42
C PRO A 451 -22.05 -27.52 24.67
N ASP A 452 -21.39 -28.68 24.68
CA ASP A 452 -20.67 -29.20 25.84
C ASP A 452 -19.17 -28.83 25.84
N CYS A 453 -18.53 -28.78 24.64
CA CYS A 453 -17.09 -28.59 24.51
C CYS A 453 -16.70 -27.15 24.13
N GLY A 454 -17.67 -26.28 23.82
CA GLY A 454 -17.43 -24.94 23.32
C GLY A 454 -16.94 -24.91 21.87
N GLU A 455 -15.94 -24.09 21.60
CA GLU A 455 -15.29 -23.95 20.29
C GLU A 455 -14.27 -25.06 20.07
N VAL A 456 -14.52 -25.91 19.09
CA VAL A 456 -13.69 -27.10 18.80
C VAL A 456 -13.12 -26.99 17.38
N PRO A 457 -11.79 -27.01 17.22
CA PRO A 457 -11.17 -27.02 15.89
C PRO A 457 -11.60 -28.20 15.04
N VAL A 458 -11.81 -27.97 13.76
CA VAL A 458 -11.93 -29.07 12.78
C VAL A 458 -10.59 -29.82 12.76
N PRO A 459 -10.57 -31.16 12.86
CA PRO A 459 -9.33 -31.93 12.77
C PRO A 459 -8.57 -31.64 11.49
N ALA A 460 -7.25 -31.43 11.56
CA ALA A 460 -6.41 -31.07 10.43
C ALA A 460 -6.55 -32.03 9.22
N GLN A 461 -6.79 -33.32 9.51
CA GLN A 461 -7.01 -34.34 8.47
C GLN A 461 -8.33 -34.19 7.70
N GLN A 462 -9.25 -33.34 8.19
CA GLN A 462 -10.52 -33.04 7.54
C GLN A 462 -10.48 -31.73 6.75
N LEU A 463 -9.35 -31.04 6.74
CA LEU A 463 -9.13 -29.89 5.89
C LEU A 463 -8.77 -30.35 4.46
N PRO A 464 -9.17 -29.59 3.43
CA PRO A 464 -9.96 -28.36 3.51
C PRO A 464 -11.41 -28.62 3.86
N LEU A 465 -11.98 -27.77 4.72
CA LEU A 465 -13.41 -27.67 4.89
C LEU A 465 -14.00 -26.97 3.66
N VAL A 466 -14.43 -27.74 2.68
CA VAL A 466 -14.88 -27.25 1.38
C VAL A 466 -16.24 -26.57 1.50
N LEU A 467 -16.41 -25.43 0.77
CA LEU A 467 -17.71 -24.77 0.63
C LEU A 467 -18.75 -25.72 0.03
N PRO A 468 -19.97 -25.81 0.59
CA PRO A 468 -21.04 -26.59 -0.02
C PRO A 468 -21.48 -25.93 -1.33
N SER A 469 -22.22 -26.69 -2.18
CA SER A 469 -22.83 -26.09 -3.38
C SER A 469 -23.70 -24.90 -3.01
N SER A 470 -23.70 -23.86 -3.84
CA SER A 470 -24.62 -22.72 -3.72
C SER A 470 -26.04 -23.04 -4.14
N GLU A 471 -26.26 -24.20 -4.80
CA GLU A 471 -27.57 -24.64 -5.29
C GLU A 471 -28.58 -24.79 -4.14
N GLY A 472 -29.68 -24.09 -4.24
CA GLY A 472 -30.71 -24.07 -3.20
C GLY A 472 -30.44 -23.15 -2.02
N LEU A 473 -29.28 -22.48 -1.96
CA LEU A 473 -28.99 -21.47 -0.95
C LEU A 473 -29.46 -20.07 -1.41
N ASP A 474 -30.03 -19.34 -0.49
CA ASP A 474 -30.33 -17.92 -0.72
C ASP A 474 -29.07 -17.07 -0.41
N LEU A 475 -28.35 -16.69 -1.44
CA LEU A 475 -27.14 -15.88 -1.33
C LEU A 475 -27.43 -14.38 -1.17
N SER A 476 -28.69 -13.94 -1.19
CA SER A 476 -29.02 -12.53 -1.00
C SER A 476 -28.57 -12.05 0.38
N PRO A 477 -27.94 -10.85 0.46
CA PRO A 477 -27.47 -10.31 1.73
C PRO A 477 -28.61 -10.10 2.73
N LYS A 478 -28.59 -10.80 3.87
CA LYS A 478 -29.62 -10.73 4.93
C LYS A 478 -29.05 -10.45 6.30
N GLY A 479 -27.76 -10.24 6.40
CA GLY A 479 -27.08 -10.04 7.68
C GLY A 479 -26.85 -11.32 8.50
N THR A 480 -27.14 -12.46 7.90
CA THR A 480 -26.82 -13.81 8.40
C THR A 480 -26.11 -14.56 7.29
N SER A 481 -25.19 -15.44 7.65
CA SER A 481 -24.45 -16.19 6.63
C SER A 481 -25.36 -17.14 5.84
N PRO A 482 -25.29 -17.12 4.50
CA PRO A 482 -26.00 -18.08 3.65
C PRO A 482 -25.65 -19.54 3.94
N LEU A 483 -24.43 -19.80 4.43
CA LEU A 483 -23.96 -21.15 4.81
C LEU A 483 -24.85 -21.79 5.89
N GLY A 484 -25.50 -20.98 6.73
CA GLY A 484 -26.47 -21.47 7.71
C GLY A 484 -27.64 -22.23 7.12
N GLY A 485 -27.97 -22.01 5.81
CA GLY A 485 -28.99 -22.75 5.06
C GLY A 485 -28.54 -24.13 4.57
N ALA A 486 -27.24 -24.41 4.53
CA ALA A 486 -26.68 -25.70 4.13
C ALA A 486 -26.69 -26.69 5.30
N THR A 487 -27.90 -27.18 5.65
CA THR A 487 -28.15 -27.94 6.89
C THR A 487 -27.27 -29.18 7.02
N ASP A 488 -27.01 -29.91 5.94
CA ASP A 488 -26.20 -31.12 5.94
C ASP A 488 -24.70 -30.79 6.13
N TRP A 489 -24.26 -29.62 5.67
CA TRP A 489 -22.92 -29.13 5.86
C TRP A 489 -22.72 -28.55 7.26
N VAL A 490 -23.71 -27.86 7.82
CA VAL A 490 -23.61 -27.19 9.13
C VAL A 490 -23.67 -28.20 10.29
N ASN A 491 -24.60 -29.20 10.24
CA ASN A 491 -24.82 -30.10 11.36
C ASN A 491 -23.84 -31.29 11.32
N VAL A 492 -23.01 -31.37 12.35
CA VAL A 492 -21.96 -32.39 12.46
C VAL A 492 -21.89 -32.97 13.84
N ALA A 493 -21.22 -34.11 14.02
CA ALA A 493 -20.83 -34.61 15.34
C ALA A 493 -19.58 -33.84 15.82
N CYS A 494 -19.55 -33.49 17.11
CA CYS A 494 -18.39 -32.91 17.74
C CYS A 494 -17.22 -33.90 17.68
N PRO A 495 -16.04 -33.53 17.15
CA PRO A 495 -14.90 -34.45 17.08
C PRO A 495 -14.30 -34.80 18.43
N ARG A 496 -14.63 -34.04 19.50
CA ARG A 496 -14.17 -34.27 20.88
C ARG A 496 -15.10 -35.17 21.70
N CYS A 497 -16.41 -34.99 21.62
CA CYS A 497 -17.38 -35.70 22.46
C CYS A 497 -18.46 -36.46 21.66
N ALA A 498 -18.46 -36.41 20.34
CA ALA A 498 -19.40 -37.02 19.43
C ALA A 498 -20.88 -36.53 19.57
N GLN A 499 -21.17 -35.54 20.39
CA GLN A 499 -22.49 -34.95 20.51
C GLN A 499 -22.84 -34.11 19.28
N PRO A 500 -24.12 -33.89 18.98
CA PRO A 500 -24.56 -32.99 17.91
C PRO A 500 -23.96 -31.59 18.10
N ALA A 501 -23.37 -31.06 17.07
CA ALA A 501 -22.72 -29.78 17.06
C ALA A 501 -22.93 -29.09 15.70
N LYS A 502 -22.46 -27.85 15.57
CA LYS A 502 -22.59 -27.07 14.34
C LYS A 502 -21.24 -26.49 13.91
N ARG A 503 -20.94 -26.56 12.61
CA ARG A 503 -19.84 -25.79 12.06
C ARG A 503 -20.13 -24.31 12.16
N ASP A 504 -19.06 -23.51 12.28
CA ASP A 504 -19.17 -22.07 12.10
C ASP A 504 -19.67 -21.77 10.69
N THR A 505 -20.51 -20.75 10.55
CA THR A 505 -21.11 -20.40 9.26
C THR A 505 -20.54 -19.10 8.68
N ASP A 506 -19.67 -18.41 9.43
CA ASP A 506 -18.97 -17.25 8.89
C ASP A 506 -17.79 -17.68 7.99
N THR A 507 -17.47 -16.85 7.04
CA THR A 507 -16.25 -16.97 6.23
C THR A 507 -15.24 -15.94 6.68
N MET A 508 -13.96 -16.13 6.32
CA MET A 508 -12.90 -15.19 6.64
C MET A 508 -12.94 -13.97 5.70
N ASP A 509 -12.44 -12.85 6.19
CA ASP A 509 -12.11 -11.68 5.39
C ASP A 509 -11.14 -12.06 4.26
N THR A 510 -11.37 -11.60 3.04
CA THR A 510 -10.52 -11.88 1.88
C THR A 510 -9.06 -11.44 2.07
N PHE A 511 -8.80 -10.45 2.96
CA PHE A 511 -7.43 -10.05 3.28
C PHE A 511 -6.64 -11.15 4.03
N VAL A 512 -7.31 -12.16 4.61
CA VAL A 512 -6.61 -13.35 5.14
C VAL A 512 -5.97 -14.12 3.98
N ASP A 513 -6.68 -14.22 2.87
CA ASP A 513 -6.20 -14.92 1.66
C ASP A 513 -4.96 -14.23 1.12
N SER A 514 -4.97 -12.88 1.01
CA SER A 514 -3.86 -12.11 0.44
C SER A 514 -2.69 -11.86 1.41
N SER A 515 -2.82 -12.20 2.70
CA SER A 515 -1.77 -11.88 3.68
C SER A 515 -0.52 -12.76 3.62
N TRP A 516 -0.53 -13.85 2.84
CA TRP A 516 0.57 -14.81 2.75
C TRP A 516 0.77 -15.42 1.36
N TYR A 517 0.01 -15.02 0.34
CA TYR A 517 0.01 -15.57 -1.02
C TYR A 517 1.39 -15.55 -1.69
N PHE A 518 2.21 -14.54 -1.37
CA PHE A 518 3.59 -14.43 -1.84
C PHE A 518 4.47 -15.61 -1.39
N LEU A 519 4.14 -16.25 -0.29
CA LEU A 519 4.80 -17.48 0.15
C LEU A 519 4.26 -18.70 -0.60
N ARG A 520 2.97 -18.75 -0.90
CA ARG A 520 2.38 -19.86 -1.66
C ARG A 520 2.94 -19.98 -3.07
N PHE A 521 3.28 -18.86 -3.72
CA PHE A 521 3.92 -18.85 -5.03
C PHE A 521 5.28 -19.56 -5.07
N LEU A 522 5.93 -19.75 -3.95
CA LEU A 522 7.21 -20.47 -3.87
C LEU A 522 7.05 -21.96 -4.22
N SER A 523 5.88 -22.53 -3.94
CA SER A 523 5.56 -23.94 -4.21
C SER A 523 4.06 -24.16 -4.38
N PRO A 524 3.41 -23.53 -5.39
CA PRO A 524 1.94 -23.49 -5.49
C PRO A 524 1.32 -24.87 -5.72
N GLN A 525 2.09 -25.84 -6.23
CA GLN A 525 1.62 -27.19 -6.56
C GLN A 525 1.82 -28.21 -5.44
N ARG A 526 2.47 -27.80 -4.31
CA ARG A 526 2.61 -28.69 -3.15
C ARG A 526 1.29 -28.75 -2.39
N ASP A 527 0.85 -29.96 -2.03
CA ASP A 527 -0.39 -30.23 -1.26
C ASP A 527 -0.11 -30.67 0.19
N ASP A 528 1.15 -30.98 0.51
CA ASP A 528 1.58 -31.47 1.81
C ASP A 528 2.06 -30.35 2.76
N VAL A 529 2.33 -29.14 2.26
CA VAL A 529 2.77 -27.98 3.03
C VAL A 529 2.16 -26.69 2.50
N ALA A 530 2.00 -25.68 3.36
CA ALA A 530 1.52 -24.35 2.95
C ALA A 530 2.45 -23.71 1.91
N PHE A 531 3.74 -23.85 2.12
CA PHE A 531 4.83 -23.49 1.21
C PHE A 531 6.11 -24.21 1.61
N ASP A 532 7.04 -24.30 0.68
CA ASP A 532 8.33 -24.95 0.90
C ASP A 532 9.28 -24.04 1.68
N LEU A 533 9.77 -24.51 2.84
CA LEU A 533 10.64 -23.71 3.72
C LEU A 533 12.03 -23.45 3.11
N GLU A 534 12.55 -24.35 2.31
CA GLU A 534 13.84 -24.15 1.65
C GLU A 534 13.72 -23.14 0.51
N GLN A 535 12.61 -23.16 -0.21
CA GLN A 535 12.30 -22.10 -1.19
C GLN A 535 12.11 -20.75 -0.48
N ALA A 536 11.45 -20.71 0.68
CA ALA A 536 11.31 -19.48 1.45
C ALA A 536 12.66 -18.88 1.86
N LYS A 537 13.64 -19.71 2.23
CA LYS A 537 15.00 -19.25 2.55
C LYS A 537 15.74 -18.67 1.33
N GLN A 538 15.42 -19.12 0.13
CA GLN A 538 16.09 -18.70 -1.09
C GLN A 538 15.48 -17.45 -1.73
N TRP A 539 14.15 -17.28 -1.62
CA TRP A 539 13.40 -16.26 -2.34
C TRP A 539 12.93 -15.09 -1.48
N MET A 540 12.79 -15.29 -0.14
CA MET A 540 12.32 -14.22 0.74
C MET A 540 13.45 -13.33 1.26
N PRO A 541 13.19 -12.02 1.45
CA PRO A 541 11.93 -11.31 1.18
C PRO A 541 11.71 -11.08 -0.32
N VAL A 542 10.47 -10.72 -0.72
CA VAL A 542 10.20 -10.22 -2.07
C VAL A 542 11.06 -8.99 -2.33
N ASP A 543 11.88 -9.01 -3.38
CA ASP A 543 12.84 -7.93 -3.68
C ASP A 543 12.15 -6.64 -4.13
N GLN A 544 11.11 -6.76 -4.97
CA GLN A 544 10.33 -5.64 -5.44
C GLN A 544 8.84 -5.98 -5.42
N TYR A 545 8.08 -5.22 -4.68
CA TYR A 545 6.63 -5.32 -4.64
C TYR A 545 5.99 -4.09 -5.27
N VAL A 546 4.96 -4.29 -6.10
CA VAL A 546 4.26 -3.22 -6.82
C VAL A 546 2.77 -3.28 -6.52
N GLY A 547 2.18 -2.15 -6.10
CA GLY A 547 0.75 -2.10 -5.84
C GLY A 547 0.27 -0.78 -5.27
N GLY A 548 -1.04 -0.57 -5.24
CA GLY A 548 -1.68 0.70 -4.92
C GLY A 548 -1.51 1.13 -3.45
N VAL A 549 -1.39 2.42 -3.23
CA VAL A 549 -1.25 3.04 -1.89
C VAL A 549 -2.47 2.83 -0.99
N THR A 550 -3.64 2.54 -1.56
CA THR A 550 -4.88 2.25 -0.81
C THR A 550 -4.74 1.04 0.12
N HIS A 551 -3.79 0.14 -0.18
CA HIS A 551 -3.50 -1.03 0.64
C HIS A 551 -2.55 -0.78 1.82
N ALA A 552 -2.12 0.46 2.05
CA ALA A 552 -1.12 0.81 3.07
C ALA A 552 -1.50 0.29 4.48
N ILE A 553 -2.75 0.49 4.91
CA ILE A 553 -3.26 0.08 6.22
C ILE A 553 -4.14 -1.18 6.17
N LEU A 554 -4.30 -1.78 5.00
CA LEU A 554 -5.05 -3.01 4.73
C LEU A 554 -4.06 -4.15 4.48
N HIS A 555 -4.01 -4.64 3.23
CA HIS A 555 -3.18 -5.76 2.81
C HIS A 555 -1.72 -5.66 3.26
N LEU A 556 -1.06 -4.51 3.09
CA LEU A 556 0.35 -4.35 3.47
C LEU A 556 0.59 -4.50 4.97
N LEU A 557 -0.31 -3.97 5.81
CA LEU A 557 -0.22 -4.12 7.26
C LEU A 557 -0.47 -5.57 7.68
N TYR A 558 -1.44 -6.23 7.08
CA TYR A 558 -1.79 -7.62 7.38
C TYR A 558 -0.72 -8.60 6.89
N ALA A 559 -0.13 -8.38 5.72
CA ALA A 559 0.99 -9.18 5.22
C ALA A 559 2.22 -9.11 6.15
N ARG A 560 2.52 -7.92 6.69
CA ARG A 560 3.56 -7.73 7.70
C ARG A 560 3.24 -8.49 9.00
N PHE A 561 2.00 -8.41 9.46
CA PHE A 561 1.54 -9.16 10.64
C PHE A 561 1.67 -10.67 10.44
N PHE A 562 1.17 -11.22 9.32
CA PHE A 562 1.29 -12.65 9.00
C PHE A 562 2.75 -13.09 8.92
N THR A 563 3.60 -12.30 8.29
CA THR A 563 5.04 -12.61 8.20
C THR A 563 5.68 -12.70 9.59
N LYS A 564 5.33 -11.80 10.51
CA LYS A 564 5.85 -11.87 11.90
C LYS A 564 5.34 -13.09 12.65
N VAL A 565 4.07 -13.46 12.47
CA VAL A 565 3.51 -14.70 13.05
C VAL A 565 4.24 -15.93 12.47
N LEU A 566 4.44 -15.98 11.16
CA LEU A 566 5.15 -17.10 10.51
C LEU A 566 6.63 -17.14 10.88
N TYR A 567 7.27 -16.00 11.12
CA TYR A 567 8.62 -15.91 11.65
C TYR A 567 8.70 -16.51 13.06
N ASP A 568 7.76 -16.19 13.93
CA ASP A 568 7.68 -16.74 15.30
C ASP A 568 7.38 -18.26 15.30
N LEU A 569 6.75 -18.75 14.23
CA LEU A 569 6.55 -20.17 13.96
C LEU A 569 7.79 -20.87 13.38
N GLY A 570 8.85 -20.12 13.05
CA GLY A 570 10.07 -20.65 12.40
C GLY A 570 9.84 -21.05 10.95
N MET A 571 8.80 -20.56 10.29
CA MET A 571 8.42 -20.92 8.94
C MET A 571 9.03 -20.01 7.87
N VAL A 572 9.40 -18.78 8.22
CA VAL A 572 10.06 -17.83 7.30
C VAL A 572 11.33 -17.26 7.92
N PRO A 573 12.34 -16.90 7.11
CA PRO A 573 13.61 -16.38 7.62
C PRO A 573 13.60 -14.86 7.86
N VAL A 574 12.51 -14.18 7.51
CA VAL A 574 12.43 -12.71 7.46
C VAL A 574 11.32 -12.19 8.36
N VAL A 575 11.49 -10.98 8.90
CA VAL A 575 10.49 -10.31 9.73
C VAL A 575 9.60 -9.35 8.92
N GLU A 576 10.03 -8.99 7.70
CA GLU A 576 9.27 -8.17 6.75
C GLU A 576 9.12 -8.90 5.41
N PRO A 577 7.93 -8.86 4.79
CA PRO A 577 7.65 -9.65 3.58
C PRO A 577 8.29 -9.07 2.32
N PHE A 578 8.39 -7.74 2.22
CA PHE A 578 8.74 -7.02 1.00
C PHE A 578 9.91 -6.07 1.27
N ALA A 579 11.04 -6.27 0.59
CA ALA A 579 12.22 -5.44 0.75
C ALA A 579 11.99 -4.02 0.20
N ARG A 580 11.43 -3.92 -1.01
CA ARG A 580 11.13 -2.65 -1.67
C ARG A 580 9.67 -2.60 -2.08
N LEU A 581 9.06 -1.43 -1.94
CA LEU A 581 7.68 -1.17 -2.35
C LEU A 581 7.65 -0.02 -3.36
N LEU A 582 7.02 -0.25 -4.49
CA LEU A 582 6.64 0.78 -5.46
C LEU A 582 5.12 0.95 -5.43
N ASN A 583 4.65 2.12 -5.04
CA ASN A 583 3.25 2.46 -5.20
C ASN A 583 3.09 3.25 -6.51
N GLN A 584 2.36 2.68 -7.46
CA GLN A 584 1.93 3.43 -8.62
C GLN A 584 0.83 4.43 -8.26
N GLY A 585 0.73 5.50 -9.07
CA GLY A 585 -0.36 6.45 -9.04
C GLY A 585 -1.70 5.82 -9.44
N MET A 586 -2.70 6.63 -9.63
CA MET A 586 -4.01 6.19 -10.13
C MET A 586 -4.21 6.67 -11.57
N VAL A 587 -4.74 5.78 -12.41
CA VAL A 587 -5.21 6.18 -13.73
C VAL A 587 -6.58 6.83 -13.60
N GLN A 588 -6.64 8.10 -13.98
CA GLN A 588 -7.83 8.95 -13.95
C GLN A 588 -8.38 9.16 -15.36
N MET A 589 -9.58 9.69 -15.46
CA MET A 589 -10.19 10.17 -16.69
C MET A 589 -10.89 11.51 -16.40
N ASP A 590 -10.45 12.55 -17.10
CA ASP A 590 -10.91 13.93 -16.87
C ASP A 590 -10.80 14.37 -15.40
N GLY A 591 -9.64 14.14 -14.77
CA GLY A 591 -9.33 14.51 -13.39
C GLY A 591 -10.11 13.72 -12.32
N SER A 592 -10.76 12.62 -12.70
CA SER A 592 -11.53 11.79 -11.79
C SER A 592 -11.12 10.34 -11.86
N THR A 593 -11.06 9.66 -10.70
CA THR A 593 -10.80 8.21 -10.63
C THR A 593 -11.80 7.44 -11.50
N MET A 594 -11.30 6.54 -12.33
CA MET A 594 -12.12 5.68 -13.19
C MET A 594 -13.01 4.76 -12.37
N SER A 595 -14.30 4.71 -12.70
CA SER A 595 -15.28 3.85 -12.03
C SER A 595 -16.39 3.41 -12.98
N LYS A 596 -16.81 2.13 -12.86
CA LYS A 596 -17.98 1.62 -13.60
C LYS A 596 -19.26 2.40 -13.26
N SER A 597 -19.41 2.82 -12.00
CA SER A 597 -20.58 3.56 -11.54
C SER A 597 -20.66 5.00 -12.08
N ARG A 598 -19.51 5.61 -12.36
CA ARG A 598 -19.41 6.97 -12.93
C ARG A 598 -19.49 6.95 -14.46
N GLY A 599 -19.35 5.78 -15.10
CA GLY A 599 -19.38 5.66 -16.56
C GLY A 599 -18.12 6.16 -17.27
N ASN A 600 -17.04 6.49 -16.55
CA ASN A 600 -15.78 7.00 -17.09
C ASN A 600 -14.67 5.92 -17.16
N LEU A 601 -15.06 4.64 -17.06
CA LEU A 601 -14.10 3.53 -17.11
C LEU A 601 -13.61 3.27 -18.52
N VAL A 602 -12.29 3.34 -18.73
CA VAL A 602 -11.61 2.92 -19.95
C VAL A 602 -11.17 1.46 -19.79
N ARG A 603 -11.63 0.61 -20.70
CA ARG A 603 -11.29 -0.82 -20.69
C ARG A 603 -9.95 -1.04 -21.37
N LEU A 604 -9.10 -1.85 -20.76
CA LEU A 604 -7.82 -2.22 -21.34
C LEU A 604 -7.99 -2.91 -22.68
N SER A 605 -8.93 -3.85 -22.83
CA SER A 605 -9.20 -4.57 -24.06
C SER A 605 -9.47 -3.67 -25.27
N ASP A 606 -10.21 -2.56 -25.06
CA ASP A 606 -10.58 -1.63 -26.10
C ASP A 606 -9.36 -0.82 -26.58
N GLU A 607 -8.51 -0.39 -25.64
CA GLU A 607 -7.27 0.33 -25.92
C GLU A 607 -6.24 -0.56 -26.63
N LEU A 608 -6.10 -1.81 -26.18
CA LEU A 608 -5.21 -2.78 -26.82
C LEU A 608 -5.64 -3.09 -28.27
N GLN A 609 -6.95 -3.13 -28.53
CA GLN A 609 -7.49 -3.34 -29.86
C GLN A 609 -7.27 -2.13 -30.79
N SER A 610 -7.27 -0.91 -30.23
CA SER A 610 -7.14 0.33 -30.98
C SER A 610 -5.70 0.69 -31.30
N HIS A 611 -4.76 0.45 -30.37
CA HIS A 611 -3.40 0.97 -30.42
C HIS A 611 -2.31 -0.11 -30.40
N GLY A 612 -2.66 -1.36 -30.04
CA GLY A 612 -1.68 -2.42 -29.80
C GLY A 612 -1.08 -2.36 -28.39
N VAL A 613 -0.52 -3.48 -27.94
CA VAL A 613 -0.02 -3.67 -26.56
C VAL A 613 1.14 -2.74 -26.24
N ASP A 614 2.16 -2.76 -27.09
CA ASP A 614 3.41 -2.01 -26.85
C ASP A 614 3.19 -0.50 -26.77
N ALA A 615 2.26 0.03 -27.58
CA ALA A 615 1.92 1.45 -27.55
C ALA A 615 1.25 1.83 -26.23
N ILE A 616 0.38 0.96 -25.68
CA ILE A 616 -0.28 1.19 -24.39
C ILE A 616 0.73 1.08 -23.25
N ARG A 617 1.56 0.01 -23.21
CA ARG A 617 2.60 -0.18 -22.20
C ARG A 617 3.56 1.01 -22.17
N LEU A 618 4.09 1.40 -23.31
CA LEU A 618 5.00 2.53 -23.43
C LEU A 618 4.36 3.84 -22.97
N THR A 619 3.09 4.06 -23.30
CA THR A 619 2.35 5.26 -22.91
C THR A 619 2.19 5.34 -21.40
N MET A 620 1.81 4.22 -20.74
CA MET A 620 1.68 4.14 -19.29
C MET A 620 2.98 4.49 -18.59
N VAL A 621 4.09 3.90 -19.06
CA VAL A 621 5.40 4.08 -18.43
C VAL A 621 5.98 5.47 -18.68
N PHE A 622 5.68 6.07 -19.84
CA PHE A 622 6.22 7.38 -20.23
C PHE A 622 5.42 8.56 -19.66
N ALA A 623 4.18 8.38 -19.25
CA ALA A 623 3.27 9.44 -18.82
C ALA A 623 3.82 10.32 -17.68
N GLY A 624 4.54 9.70 -16.74
CA GLY A 624 5.11 10.41 -15.58
C GLY A 624 5.96 9.51 -14.69
N PRO A 625 6.46 10.02 -13.57
CA PRO A 625 7.00 9.20 -12.50
C PRO A 625 5.97 8.15 -12.05
N PRO A 626 6.39 6.92 -11.67
CA PRO A 626 5.46 5.87 -11.28
C PRO A 626 4.49 6.21 -10.16
N GLU A 627 4.90 7.10 -9.25
CA GLU A 627 4.13 7.54 -8.09
C GLU A 627 3.06 8.58 -8.39
N ASP A 628 3.10 9.21 -9.57
CA ASP A 628 2.16 10.27 -9.97
C ASP A 628 0.90 9.70 -10.61
N ASP A 629 -0.23 10.37 -10.40
CA ASP A 629 -1.48 10.01 -11.08
C ASP A 629 -1.40 10.32 -12.59
N ILE A 630 -1.99 9.46 -13.41
CA ILE A 630 -2.05 9.62 -14.87
C ILE A 630 -3.48 9.99 -15.27
N ASP A 631 -3.69 11.16 -15.91
CA ASP A 631 -4.96 11.40 -16.59
C ASP A 631 -4.90 10.82 -18.02
N TRP A 632 -5.73 9.81 -18.27
CA TRP A 632 -5.74 9.11 -19.56
C TRP A 632 -6.15 10.02 -20.72
N ALA A 633 -6.90 11.08 -20.45
CA ALA A 633 -7.28 12.08 -21.46
C ALA A 633 -6.08 12.90 -21.96
N ASP A 634 -5.01 13.03 -21.17
CA ASP A 634 -3.85 13.87 -21.49
C ASP A 634 -2.71 13.10 -22.20
N VAL A 635 -2.80 11.74 -22.29
CA VAL A 635 -1.73 10.91 -22.88
C VAL A 635 -2.03 10.56 -24.34
N SER A 636 -1.01 10.14 -25.08
CA SER A 636 -1.11 9.88 -26.53
C SER A 636 -0.56 8.51 -26.92
N PRO A 637 -1.35 7.42 -26.88
CA PRO A 637 -0.93 6.12 -27.39
C PRO A 637 -0.49 6.15 -28.86
N SER A 638 -1.09 7.03 -29.68
CA SER A 638 -0.69 7.23 -31.09
C SER A 638 0.73 7.81 -31.21
N GLY A 639 1.18 8.63 -30.25
CA GLY A 639 2.55 9.13 -30.16
C GLY A 639 3.55 8.01 -29.91
N SER A 640 3.25 7.15 -28.97
CA SER A 640 4.03 5.95 -28.67
C SER A 640 4.10 4.99 -29.85
N ALA A 641 2.98 4.71 -30.53
CA ALA A 641 2.96 3.87 -31.71
C ALA A 641 3.85 4.43 -32.87
N LYS A 642 3.85 5.75 -33.09
CA LYS A 642 4.72 6.40 -34.06
C LYS A 642 6.19 6.29 -33.69
N PHE A 643 6.52 6.40 -32.43
CA PHE A 643 7.89 6.20 -31.95
C PHE A 643 8.34 4.75 -32.16
N LEU A 644 7.54 3.75 -31.76
CA LEU A 644 7.84 2.33 -31.95
C LEU A 644 8.06 1.99 -33.43
N ALA A 645 7.23 2.50 -34.31
CA ALA A 645 7.40 2.32 -35.77
C ALA A 645 8.71 2.92 -36.28
N ARG A 646 9.22 4.02 -35.71
CA ARG A 646 10.53 4.59 -36.04
C ARG A 646 11.68 3.73 -35.58
N ALA A 647 11.61 3.26 -34.29
CA ALA A 647 12.61 2.37 -33.73
C ALA A 647 12.70 1.04 -34.51
N TRP A 648 11.55 0.45 -34.82
CA TRP A 648 11.45 -0.81 -35.55
C TRP A 648 12.07 -0.70 -36.95
N ARG A 649 11.87 0.42 -37.69
CA ARG A 649 12.49 0.62 -39.01
C ARG A 649 14.01 0.58 -38.98
N LEU A 650 14.64 1.11 -37.92
CA LEU A 650 16.10 1.09 -37.79
C LEU A 650 16.65 -0.34 -37.86
N SER A 651 15.97 -1.33 -37.26
CA SER A 651 16.42 -2.74 -37.30
C SER A 651 16.48 -3.33 -38.71
N GLY A 652 15.64 -2.84 -39.60
CA GLY A 652 15.66 -3.28 -41.01
C GLY A 652 16.67 -2.51 -41.90
N GLU A 653 17.23 -1.40 -41.42
CA GLU A 653 18.24 -0.62 -42.12
C GLU A 653 19.66 -1.10 -41.86
N VAL A 654 19.94 -1.73 -40.73
CA VAL A 654 21.28 -2.25 -40.35
C VAL A 654 21.74 -3.35 -41.27
N SER A 655 22.88 -3.13 -41.94
CA SER A 655 23.47 -4.10 -42.88
C SER A 655 24.84 -4.66 -42.48
N SER A 656 25.44 -4.16 -41.40
CA SER A 656 26.62 -4.79 -40.78
C SER A 656 26.30 -6.19 -40.24
N PRO A 657 27.21 -7.18 -40.30
CA PRO A 657 26.93 -8.54 -39.86
C PRO A 657 26.84 -8.63 -38.31
N VAL A 658 26.13 -9.64 -37.80
CA VAL A 658 26.14 -9.99 -36.37
C VAL A 658 27.58 -10.31 -35.95
N GLY A 659 28.02 -9.76 -34.78
CA GLY A 659 29.39 -9.93 -34.28
C GLY A 659 30.45 -9.11 -35.01
N ALA A 660 30.05 -8.07 -35.77
CA ALA A 660 31.00 -7.10 -36.35
C ALA A 660 31.87 -6.47 -35.25
N ASP A 661 33.10 -6.12 -35.60
CA ASP A 661 34.02 -5.43 -34.67
C ASP A 661 33.54 -3.99 -34.42
N ILE A 662 32.83 -3.79 -33.35
CA ILE A 662 32.26 -2.50 -32.96
C ILE A 662 33.33 -1.44 -32.71
N SER A 663 34.57 -1.81 -32.41
CA SER A 663 35.67 -0.83 -32.21
C SER A 663 36.01 -0.01 -33.46
N GLN A 664 35.59 -0.50 -34.64
CA GLN A 664 35.77 0.17 -35.94
C GLN A 664 34.63 1.14 -36.29
N GLY A 665 33.57 1.19 -35.47
CA GLY A 665 32.41 2.02 -35.70
C GLY A 665 32.59 3.48 -35.32
N ASP A 666 31.60 4.32 -35.71
CA ASP A 666 31.59 5.74 -35.39
C ASP A 666 31.67 6.01 -33.89
N LEU A 667 32.76 6.65 -33.47
CA LEU A 667 33.04 6.89 -32.05
C LEU A 667 32.00 7.80 -31.38
N ALA A 668 31.44 8.78 -32.12
CA ALA A 668 30.49 9.72 -31.56
C ALA A 668 29.16 9.03 -31.27
N LEU A 669 28.69 8.16 -32.19
CA LEU A 669 27.49 7.35 -31.98
C LEU A 669 27.69 6.36 -30.81
N ARG A 670 28.84 5.69 -30.72
CA ARG A 670 29.17 4.76 -29.63
C ARG A 670 29.17 5.47 -28.27
N ARG A 671 29.78 6.65 -28.18
CA ARG A 671 29.75 7.44 -26.93
C ARG A 671 28.32 7.80 -26.50
N ILE A 672 27.45 8.16 -27.44
CA ILE A 672 26.04 8.43 -27.14
C ILE A 672 25.34 7.14 -26.68
N THR A 673 25.57 6.02 -27.35
CA THR A 673 25.00 4.71 -27.02
C THR A 673 25.34 4.30 -25.61
N HIS A 674 26.61 4.32 -25.22
CA HIS A 674 27.04 3.90 -23.88
C HIS A 674 26.60 4.87 -22.79
N ARG A 675 26.54 6.18 -23.05
CA ARG A 675 25.94 7.14 -22.13
C ARG A 675 24.44 6.84 -21.89
N VAL A 676 23.70 6.55 -22.97
CA VAL A 676 22.28 6.24 -22.85
C VAL A 676 22.06 4.92 -22.11
N ILE A 677 22.88 3.88 -22.34
CA ILE A 677 22.82 2.62 -21.59
C ILE A 677 22.98 2.88 -20.09
N ASP A 678 23.99 3.67 -19.67
CA ASP A 678 24.25 4.03 -18.28
C ASP A 678 23.10 4.81 -17.65
N GLU A 679 22.57 5.80 -18.37
CA GLU A 679 21.44 6.62 -17.91
C GLU A 679 20.13 5.80 -17.83
N VAL A 680 19.89 4.86 -18.74
CA VAL A 680 18.73 3.96 -18.70
C VAL A 680 18.86 2.98 -17.53
N GLU A 681 20.01 2.36 -17.33
CA GLU A 681 20.25 1.45 -16.20
C GLU A 681 20.06 2.18 -14.86
N THR A 682 20.59 3.38 -14.73
CA THR A 682 20.40 4.24 -13.55
C THR A 682 18.92 4.56 -13.33
N ALA A 683 18.20 4.91 -14.39
CA ALA A 683 16.78 5.23 -14.30
C ALA A 683 15.92 4.01 -13.90
N ILE A 684 16.22 2.81 -14.42
CA ILE A 684 15.53 1.56 -14.03
C ILE A 684 15.76 1.23 -12.56
N THR A 685 17.02 1.28 -12.09
CA THR A 685 17.39 0.91 -10.71
C THR A 685 16.86 1.90 -9.68
N THR A 686 16.53 3.12 -10.09
CA THR A 686 15.92 4.17 -9.25
C THR A 686 14.42 4.35 -9.50
N SER A 687 13.78 3.42 -10.22
CA SER A 687 12.36 3.45 -10.59
C SER A 687 11.91 4.73 -11.32
N ARG A 688 12.83 5.35 -12.10
CA ARG A 688 12.53 6.50 -12.97
C ARG A 688 12.26 6.02 -14.40
N PHE A 689 11.26 5.17 -14.57
CA PHE A 689 10.98 4.47 -15.84
C PHE A 689 10.66 5.41 -16.99
N ASN A 690 9.95 6.50 -16.74
CA ASN A 690 9.67 7.54 -17.72
C ASN A 690 10.97 8.19 -18.26
N VAL A 691 11.98 8.37 -17.43
CA VAL A 691 13.30 8.86 -17.83
C VAL A 691 14.01 7.83 -18.71
N ALA A 692 13.94 6.53 -18.36
CA ALA A 692 14.52 5.46 -19.16
C ALA A 692 13.93 5.43 -20.58
N VAL A 693 12.59 5.58 -20.69
CA VAL A 693 11.91 5.71 -21.98
C VAL A 693 12.42 6.94 -22.75
N ALA A 694 12.49 8.10 -22.10
CA ALA A 694 12.96 9.34 -22.74
C ALA A 694 14.41 9.20 -23.28
N ARG A 695 15.31 8.55 -22.52
CA ARG A 695 16.69 8.29 -22.96
C ARG A 695 16.76 7.32 -24.12
N THR A 696 15.93 6.27 -24.12
CA THR A 696 15.81 5.36 -25.26
C THR A 696 15.30 6.10 -26.50
N MET A 697 14.34 7.01 -26.36
CA MET A 697 13.88 7.87 -27.46
C MET A 697 14.99 8.79 -27.98
N GLU A 698 15.84 9.32 -27.10
CA GLU A 698 17.02 10.14 -27.48
C GLU A 698 18.00 9.32 -28.32
N LEU A 699 18.26 8.06 -27.95
CA LEU A 699 19.15 7.19 -28.72
C LEU A 699 18.60 6.92 -30.12
N VAL A 700 17.32 6.59 -30.28
CA VAL A 700 16.66 6.39 -31.58
C VAL A 700 16.83 7.62 -32.49
N ASN A 701 16.67 8.83 -31.90
CA ASN A 701 16.87 10.06 -32.66
C ASN A 701 18.35 10.29 -33.05
N ALA A 702 19.29 9.93 -32.17
CA ALA A 702 20.73 10.04 -32.40
C ALA A 702 21.20 9.07 -33.49
N ILE A 703 20.72 7.82 -33.49
CA ILE A 703 20.99 6.84 -34.55
C ILE A 703 20.53 7.40 -35.88
N ARG A 704 19.29 7.87 -35.96
CA ARG A 704 18.75 8.43 -37.22
C ARG A 704 19.61 9.58 -37.73
N LYS A 705 20.00 10.50 -36.84
CA LYS A 705 20.87 11.62 -37.21
C LYS A 705 22.22 11.13 -37.71
N ALA A 706 22.84 10.14 -37.06
CA ALA A 706 24.13 9.60 -37.44
C ALA A 706 24.09 8.96 -38.83
N VAL A 707 23.04 8.17 -39.13
CA VAL A 707 22.80 7.56 -40.43
C VAL A 707 22.64 8.65 -41.54
N ASP A 708 21.85 9.69 -41.25
CA ASP A 708 21.61 10.77 -42.22
C ASP A 708 22.85 11.66 -42.48
N THR A 709 23.82 11.70 -41.55
CA THR A 709 24.97 12.61 -41.61
C THR A 709 26.32 11.98 -41.90
N GLY A 710 26.43 10.65 -42.03
CA GLY A 710 27.67 10.01 -42.42
C GLY A 710 27.97 8.62 -41.89
N CYS A 711 27.30 8.19 -40.82
CA CYS A 711 27.34 6.82 -40.35
C CYS A 711 26.39 6.00 -41.24
N GLY A 712 26.91 5.18 -42.10
CA GLY A 712 26.08 4.38 -43.02
C GLY A 712 25.55 3.12 -42.39
N PRO A 713 24.55 2.44 -43.01
CA PRO A 713 23.90 1.25 -42.48
C PRO A 713 24.84 0.03 -42.30
N ALA A 714 26.04 0.08 -42.85
CA ALA A 714 27.08 -0.93 -42.66
C ALA A 714 28.02 -0.62 -41.51
N ASP A 715 27.86 0.50 -40.80
CA ASP A 715 28.72 0.89 -39.69
C ASP A 715 28.42 0.01 -38.47
N PRO A 716 29.45 -0.63 -37.84
CA PRO A 716 29.27 -1.43 -36.67
C PRO A 716 28.68 -0.66 -35.45
N ALA A 717 28.88 0.65 -35.36
CA ALA A 717 28.30 1.47 -34.29
C ALA A 717 26.78 1.62 -34.43
N GLU A 718 26.25 1.62 -35.66
CA GLU A 718 24.80 1.59 -35.87
C GLU A 718 24.19 0.31 -35.33
N ARG A 719 24.79 -0.86 -35.64
CA ARG A 719 24.36 -2.14 -35.14
C ARG A 719 24.38 -2.17 -33.61
N GLU A 720 25.50 -1.76 -32.99
CA GLU A 720 25.62 -1.67 -31.52
C GLU A 720 24.48 -0.85 -30.93
N ALA A 721 24.19 0.32 -31.51
CA ALA A 721 23.17 1.23 -31.03
C ALA A 721 21.75 0.68 -31.20
N VAL A 722 21.45 0.02 -32.34
CA VAL A 722 20.12 -0.54 -32.62
C VAL A 722 19.89 -1.82 -31.80
N GLU A 723 20.89 -2.68 -31.60
CA GLU A 723 20.82 -3.83 -30.70
C GLU A 723 20.58 -3.39 -29.25
N ALA A 724 21.34 -2.39 -28.75
CA ALA A 724 21.13 -1.81 -27.43
C ALA A 724 19.73 -1.21 -27.28
N THR A 725 19.24 -0.52 -28.33
CA THR A 725 17.87 0.01 -28.36
C THR A 725 16.83 -1.10 -28.24
N ALA A 726 16.98 -2.21 -29.00
CA ALA A 726 16.05 -3.34 -28.95
C ALA A 726 16.01 -3.94 -27.53
N VAL A 727 17.17 -4.16 -26.91
CA VAL A 727 17.24 -4.72 -25.55
C VAL A 727 16.62 -3.75 -24.54
N MET A 728 16.91 -2.46 -24.58
CA MET A 728 16.29 -1.49 -23.68
C MET A 728 14.78 -1.36 -23.90
N LEU A 729 14.31 -1.39 -25.16
CA LEU A 729 12.87 -1.36 -25.47
C LEU A 729 12.14 -2.62 -25.00
N SER A 730 12.82 -3.77 -24.90
CA SER A 730 12.17 -5.00 -24.43
C SER A 730 11.57 -4.89 -23.02
N LEU A 731 12.05 -3.94 -22.21
CA LEU A 731 11.49 -3.62 -20.91
C LEU A 731 10.10 -2.99 -20.99
N PHE A 732 9.82 -2.23 -22.06
CA PHE A 732 8.61 -1.40 -22.19
C PHE A 732 7.68 -1.87 -23.32
N ALA A 733 8.26 -2.36 -24.40
CA ALA A 733 7.59 -2.70 -25.66
C ALA A 733 8.09 -4.05 -26.18
N PRO A 734 7.75 -5.16 -25.50
CA PRO A 734 8.37 -6.45 -25.73
C PRO A 734 8.14 -7.04 -27.13
N TYR A 735 6.96 -6.84 -27.72
CA TYR A 735 6.65 -7.35 -29.05
C TYR A 735 7.49 -6.68 -30.13
N THR A 736 7.57 -5.35 -30.09
CA THR A 736 8.38 -4.56 -31.01
C THR A 736 9.85 -4.92 -30.88
N ALA A 737 10.34 -5.04 -29.65
CA ALA A 737 11.73 -5.36 -29.37
C ALA A 737 12.13 -6.75 -29.83
N GLU A 738 11.27 -7.75 -29.65
CA GLU A 738 11.47 -9.10 -30.15
C GLU A 738 11.57 -9.15 -31.68
N ASP A 739 10.68 -8.44 -32.37
CA ASP A 739 10.69 -8.37 -33.81
C ASP A 739 11.94 -7.62 -34.34
N MET A 740 12.35 -6.56 -33.67
CA MET A 740 13.63 -5.87 -33.96
C MET A 740 14.82 -6.82 -33.79
N TRP A 741 14.82 -7.64 -32.74
CA TRP A 741 15.90 -8.58 -32.42
C TRP A 741 16.08 -9.64 -33.51
N GLU A 742 14.98 -10.25 -33.96
CA GLU A 742 15.00 -11.21 -35.07
C GLU A 742 15.47 -10.53 -36.39
N ARG A 743 14.99 -9.32 -36.68
CA ARG A 743 15.38 -8.56 -37.88
C ARG A 743 16.87 -8.22 -37.92
N LEU A 744 17.49 -8.06 -36.75
CA LEU A 744 18.94 -7.89 -36.61
C LEU A 744 19.72 -9.20 -36.79
N GLY A 745 19.04 -10.34 -37.02
CA GLY A 745 19.63 -11.65 -37.30
C GLY A 745 19.93 -12.50 -36.05
N HIS A 746 19.32 -12.19 -34.93
CA HIS A 746 19.46 -12.96 -33.69
C HIS A 746 18.36 -14.02 -33.56
N GLU A 747 18.65 -15.05 -32.75
CA GLU A 747 17.66 -16.04 -32.36
C GLU A 747 16.56 -15.41 -31.47
N PRO A 748 15.30 -15.83 -31.61
CA PRO A 748 14.19 -15.36 -30.78
C PRO A 748 14.40 -15.56 -29.29
N CYS A 749 13.69 -14.78 -28.50
CA CYS A 749 13.73 -14.60 -27.04
C CYS A 749 14.80 -13.62 -26.58
N ILE A 750 14.61 -12.36 -26.94
CA ILE A 750 15.45 -11.25 -26.47
C ILE A 750 15.58 -11.21 -24.93
N ALA A 751 14.60 -11.74 -24.19
CA ALA A 751 14.63 -11.87 -22.73
C ALA A 751 15.77 -12.78 -22.22
N LEU A 752 16.29 -13.66 -23.04
CA LEU A 752 17.39 -14.57 -22.70
C LEU A 752 18.78 -14.00 -23.02
N THR A 753 18.85 -12.79 -23.58
CA THR A 753 20.11 -12.09 -23.79
C THR A 753 20.55 -11.33 -22.55
N ASN A 754 21.68 -10.61 -22.62
CA ASN A 754 22.15 -9.78 -21.53
C ASN A 754 21.81 -8.31 -21.75
N PHE A 755 21.58 -7.59 -20.65
CA PHE A 755 21.50 -6.12 -20.71
C PHE A 755 22.82 -5.55 -21.24
N PRO A 756 22.79 -4.51 -22.09
CA PRO A 756 24.01 -3.96 -22.69
C PRO A 756 24.99 -3.47 -21.62
N VAL A 757 26.27 -3.80 -21.78
CA VAL A 757 27.31 -3.45 -20.81
C VAL A 757 27.94 -2.12 -21.21
N VAL A 758 28.05 -1.20 -20.28
CA VAL A 758 28.69 0.10 -20.49
C VAL A 758 30.21 -0.06 -20.57
N ASP A 759 30.81 0.53 -21.61
CA ASP A 759 32.26 0.72 -21.67
C ASP A 759 32.63 2.06 -20.99
N PRO A 760 33.30 2.04 -19.82
CA PRO A 760 33.63 3.27 -19.10
C PRO A 760 34.52 4.23 -19.89
N ALA A 761 35.32 3.73 -20.85
CA ALA A 761 36.17 4.56 -21.69
C ALA A 761 35.34 5.44 -22.64
N LEU A 762 34.13 5.02 -23.00
CA LEU A 762 33.22 5.78 -23.86
C LEU A 762 32.37 6.81 -23.09
N LEU A 763 32.34 6.74 -21.75
CA LEU A 763 31.67 7.74 -20.91
C LEU A 763 32.52 8.99 -20.68
N VAL A 764 33.81 8.93 -20.99
CA VAL A 764 34.72 10.08 -20.85
C VAL A 764 34.32 11.14 -21.85
N GLN A 765 33.87 12.27 -21.39
CA GLN A 765 33.59 13.46 -22.18
C GLN A 765 34.85 14.30 -22.30
N ASP A 766 35.29 14.58 -23.52
CA ASP A 766 36.40 15.48 -23.77
C ASP A 766 36.01 16.91 -23.37
N PHE A 767 34.72 17.25 -23.50
CA PHE A 767 34.16 18.54 -23.15
C PHE A 767 32.79 18.39 -22.52
N VAL A 768 32.44 19.31 -21.61
CA VAL A 768 31.12 19.45 -21.02
C VAL A 768 30.59 20.86 -21.28
N THR A 769 29.28 20.99 -21.44
CA THR A 769 28.66 22.30 -21.64
C THR A 769 28.50 23.00 -20.29
N CYS A 770 29.24 24.10 -20.09
CA CYS A 770 29.05 25.03 -19.00
C CYS A 770 28.01 26.08 -19.38
N VAL A 771 26.97 26.21 -18.55
CA VAL A 771 25.95 27.26 -18.70
C VAL A 771 26.42 28.53 -18.02
N VAL A 772 26.57 29.64 -18.78
CA VAL A 772 26.89 30.96 -18.22
C VAL A 772 25.60 31.77 -18.09
N GLN A 773 25.33 32.20 -16.86
CA GLN A 773 24.17 33.02 -16.52
C GLN A 773 24.61 34.42 -16.05
N ILE A 774 23.74 35.41 -16.29
CA ILE A 774 23.83 36.73 -15.69
C ILE A 774 22.52 36.94 -14.91
N SER A 775 22.60 37.14 -13.59
CA SER A 775 21.46 37.24 -12.68
C SER A 775 20.46 36.13 -12.85
N GLY A 776 20.94 34.88 -13.01
CA GLY A 776 20.11 33.68 -13.16
C GLY A 776 19.55 33.44 -14.59
N LYS A 777 19.75 34.35 -15.53
CA LYS A 777 19.33 34.19 -16.94
C LYS A 777 20.46 33.66 -17.78
N VAL A 778 20.27 32.57 -18.53
CA VAL A 778 21.24 31.98 -19.44
C VAL A 778 21.61 32.99 -20.51
N ARG A 779 22.93 33.17 -20.74
CA ARG A 779 23.47 34.06 -21.76
C ARG A 779 24.38 33.35 -22.74
N GLU A 780 25.12 32.33 -22.29
CA GLU A 780 26.06 31.61 -23.14
C GLU A 780 26.16 30.14 -22.67
N ARG A 781 26.69 29.30 -23.56
CA ARG A 781 27.06 27.91 -23.28
C ARG A 781 28.46 27.68 -23.80
N LEU A 782 29.36 27.32 -22.89
CA LEU A 782 30.77 27.10 -23.18
C LEU A 782 31.08 25.61 -23.16
N GLU A 783 31.75 25.11 -24.18
CA GLU A 783 32.31 23.75 -24.17
C GLU A 783 33.65 23.79 -23.46
N VAL A 784 33.76 23.11 -22.33
CA VAL A 784 34.94 23.15 -21.45
C VAL A 784 35.36 21.74 -21.04
N PRO A 785 36.63 21.46 -20.81
CA PRO A 785 37.09 20.19 -20.27
C PRO A 785 36.41 19.89 -18.94
N PRO A 786 35.98 18.62 -18.66
CA PRO A 786 35.35 18.27 -17.41
C PRO A 786 36.26 18.49 -16.17
N THR A 787 37.54 18.58 -16.39
CA THR A 787 38.57 18.82 -15.35
C THR A 787 38.95 20.31 -15.18
N ILE A 788 38.21 21.21 -15.85
CA ILE A 788 38.49 22.66 -15.76
C ILE A 788 38.32 23.13 -14.31
N SER A 789 39.27 23.91 -13.81
CA SER A 789 39.19 24.49 -12.48
C SER A 789 38.18 25.65 -12.42
N ALA A 790 37.70 25.95 -11.19
CA ALA A 790 36.78 27.07 -10.98
C ALA A 790 37.36 28.42 -11.46
N ASP A 791 38.65 28.62 -11.24
CA ASP A 791 39.29 29.86 -11.64
C ASP A 791 39.43 30.00 -13.17
N GLU A 792 39.88 28.94 -13.86
CA GLU A 792 39.92 28.89 -15.32
C GLU A 792 38.55 29.06 -15.95
N LEU A 793 37.55 28.39 -15.39
CA LEU A 793 36.16 28.47 -15.88
C LEU A 793 35.60 29.90 -15.69
N LYS A 794 35.89 30.51 -14.56
CA LYS A 794 35.53 31.89 -14.29
C LYS A 794 36.19 32.85 -15.28
N GLU A 795 37.48 32.69 -15.54
CA GLU A 795 38.23 33.50 -16.49
C GLU A 795 37.68 33.35 -17.92
N LEU A 796 37.43 32.09 -18.33
CA LEU A 796 36.86 31.79 -19.64
C LEU A 796 35.46 32.43 -19.82
N ALA A 797 34.61 32.35 -18.80
CA ALA A 797 33.26 32.94 -18.85
C ALA A 797 33.32 34.48 -18.88
N LEU A 798 34.22 35.10 -18.12
CA LEU A 798 34.40 36.57 -18.09
C LEU A 798 35.09 37.13 -19.31
N SER A 799 35.87 36.34 -20.05
CA SER A 799 36.48 36.72 -21.31
C SER A 799 35.61 36.48 -22.54
N ASN A 800 34.50 35.76 -22.41
CA ASN A 800 33.63 35.45 -23.54
C ASN A 800 32.91 36.71 -24.07
N ALA A 801 32.99 36.92 -25.40
CA ALA A 801 32.45 38.10 -26.03
C ALA A 801 30.92 38.29 -25.84
N THR A 802 30.15 37.21 -25.89
CA THR A 802 28.68 37.23 -25.65
C THR A 802 28.34 37.62 -24.23
N VAL A 803 29.11 37.11 -23.27
CA VAL A 803 28.96 37.43 -21.84
C VAL A 803 29.33 38.89 -21.56
N LEU A 804 30.46 39.35 -22.13
CA LEU A 804 30.89 40.75 -22.00
C LEU A 804 29.86 41.71 -22.61
N ALA A 805 29.35 41.41 -23.79
CA ALA A 805 28.30 42.21 -24.43
C ALA A 805 27.02 42.25 -23.60
N ALA A 806 26.62 41.10 -22.99
CA ALA A 806 25.44 41.03 -22.13
C ALA A 806 25.58 41.69 -20.75
N LEU A 807 26.81 41.98 -20.30
CA LEU A 807 27.12 42.75 -19.11
C LEU A 807 27.03 44.26 -19.34
N GLU A 808 27.10 44.72 -20.62
CA GLU A 808 26.96 46.14 -20.98
C GLU A 808 27.86 47.08 -20.18
N GLY A 809 29.03 46.59 -19.71
CA GLY A 809 29.96 47.34 -18.92
C GLY A 809 29.58 47.49 -17.44
N GLN A 810 28.59 46.75 -16.95
CA GLN A 810 28.20 46.75 -15.53
C GLN A 810 29.32 46.20 -14.65
N GLU A 811 29.48 46.77 -13.49
CA GLU A 811 30.44 46.28 -12.48
C GLU A 811 29.93 44.97 -11.89
N ILE A 812 30.82 43.97 -11.74
CA ILE A 812 30.47 42.65 -11.25
C ILE A 812 30.60 42.62 -9.73
N ARG A 813 29.48 42.30 -9.03
CA ARG A 813 29.45 42.16 -7.58
C ARG A 813 30.04 40.84 -7.13
N THR A 814 29.67 39.74 -7.81
CA THR A 814 30.16 38.39 -7.50
C THR A 814 29.97 37.44 -8.69
N VAL A 815 30.82 36.40 -8.75
CA VAL A 815 30.71 35.30 -9.71
C VAL A 815 30.64 34.01 -8.94
N ILE A 816 29.57 33.28 -9.13
CA ILE A 816 29.32 31.95 -8.52
C ILE A 816 29.69 30.91 -9.58
N VAL A 817 30.70 30.11 -9.26
CA VAL A 817 31.15 29.02 -10.13
C VAL A 817 30.80 27.67 -9.51
N ARG A 818 30.27 26.81 -10.32
CA ARG A 818 30.09 25.37 -10.03
C ARG A 818 30.65 24.58 -11.20
N GLU A 819 31.94 24.29 -11.12
CA GLU A 819 32.64 23.56 -12.14
C GLU A 819 32.09 22.13 -12.32
N PRO A 820 32.09 21.61 -13.54
CA PRO A 820 32.33 22.31 -14.79
C PRO A 820 31.04 22.87 -15.43
N LYS A 821 29.89 22.88 -14.70
CA LYS A 821 28.54 22.98 -15.27
C LYS A 821 27.94 24.39 -15.31
N LEU A 822 28.36 25.28 -14.39
CA LEU A 822 27.66 26.56 -14.23
C LEU A 822 28.60 27.71 -13.81
N VAL A 823 28.43 28.83 -14.47
CA VAL A 823 28.91 30.13 -13.99
C VAL A 823 27.73 31.09 -13.91
N ASN A 824 27.48 31.69 -12.75
CA ASN A 824 26.47 32.73 -12.62
C ASN A 824 27.10 34.04 -12.17
N ILE A 825 27.05 35.04 -13.05
CA ILE A 825 27.58 36.36 -12.84
C ILE A 825 26.50 37.27 -12.30
N VAL A 826 26.78 37.90 -11.18
CA VAL A 826 25.83 38.82 -10.52
C VAL A 826 26.41 40.24 -10.60
N PRO A 827 25.92 41.13 -11.47
CA PRO A 827 26.36 42.52 -11.55
C PRO A 827 25.91 43.31 -10.32
N VAL A 828 26.55 44.46 -10.10
CA VAL A 828 26.10 45.46 -9.12
C VAL A 828 24.79 46.03 -9.68
N ALA A 829 23.74 46.10 -8.81
CA ALA A 829 22.43 46.58 -9.22
C ALA A 829 22.41 48.06 -9.55
#